data_294ffff5bfcb0282b834bc2a9a6dcba5
#
_entry.id   294ffff5bfcb0282b834bc2a9a6dcba5
#
_cell.length_a   1.000
_cell.length_b   1.000
_cell.length_c   1.000
_cell.angle_alpha   90.00
_cell.angle_beta   90.00
_cell.angle_gamma   90.00
#
_symmetry.space_group_name_H-M   'P 1'
#
loop_
_entity.id
_entity.type
_entity.pdbx_description
1 polymer ?
#
loop_
_entity_poly.entity_id
_entity_poly.type
_entity_poly.pdbx_seq_one_letter_code
_entity_poly.pdbx_strand_id
1 'polypeptide(L)'
;MTYADIIVDISHEKLDKSFQYLVPEKLKDEIQVGMVVSIPFGRGNHVRKGYVVGISDEPKVKGIQLKSVAGIENDQETTESRLIALAGWMKENYGSTMIQALKTVLPIQKQMKAQEKRWITLLISREDGEKLLEELGMTRFKARIRLLEALLQNENGKIETAWASKELGTTASVLRYFEEQGIASVESDEVYRNAVADAENIPHVAPAVLSISQQMAVNQILSEWEHPDPRPVLLHGVTGSGKTEVYMELIDKVIKEGGQAIVLIPEIALTYQTVRRFYGRFGDKVSVINSRLSLGERYDQFKRAKQGELQVMVGPRSALFTPFGKLRLIIIDEEHESSYKSENSPRYHARETAIHRAKLEGARVILGSATPSMEAYYRAKEGEYVLVKLEARFEERPLPRVSIIDMREQLKKGNRLALSLELREDLSQCLKKGEQAMLFLNRRGYAGFVSCRSCGHVMKCPHCDVSLSEHNGRKLICHYCGYETVKPDKCPVCSSPYIGGFKAGTQQIQQVVEKEFPEARVLRMDYDTTRAKGSYEKILSAFSRHEADILIGTQMIVKGHDFPDVTLVGILAADLSLNADDYRSGERTFQLLTQAVGRAGRGRKEGHALIQTYSPDHYSIQTAAKQDYEEFYQEEMGYRLLMDYPPAAHMMAVLGSSEDEKLLETAMHYLGLFTGKIYAGKDLHVIGPAPASVGKVKDVYRRVLYLKHENYDLLVRIKDRLEEYIEINSGFRKVNIQFDFS
;
A
#
# COMPACT_ATOMS: atom_id res chain seq x y z
N MET A 1 -28.72 -11.09 30.84
CA MET A 1 -28.04 -12.29 30.29
C MET A 1 -27.09 -11.79 29.23
N THR A 2 -25.85 -12.20 29.23
CA THR A 2 -24.86 -11.74 28.24
C THR A 2 -24.72 -12.77 27.14
N TYR A 3 -24.65 -12.32 25.91
CA TYR A 3 -24.54 -13.13 24.71
C TYR A 3 -23.27 -12.80 23.96
N ALA A 4 -22.61 -13.80 23.39
CA ALA A 4 -21.44 -13.62 22.52
C ALA A 4 -21.77 -14.03 21.09
N ASP A 5 -21.47 -13.16 20.16
CA ASP A 5 -21.45 -13.48 18.73
C ASP A 5 -20.12 -14.15 18.41
N ILE A 6 -20.18 -15.37 17.90
CA ILE A 6 -18.99 -16.19 17.69
C ILE A 6 -18.93 -16.67 16.25
N ILE A 7 -17.78 -16.50 15.62
CA ILE A 7 -17.46 -17.12 14.34
C ILE A 7 -16.75 -18.43 14.62
N VAL A 8 -17.30 -19.49 14.05
CA VAL A 8 -16.76 -20.85 14.24
C VAL A 8 -15.59 -21.06 13.29
N ASP A 9 -14.49 -21.59 13.80
CA ASP A 9 -13.32 -21.96 12.99
C ASP A 9 -13.62 -23.20 12.14
N ILE A 10 -14.28 -22.96 10.99
CA ILE A 10 -14.61 -23.98 9.98
C ILE A 10 -14.21 -23.46 8.61
N SER A 11 -13.39 -24.22 7.92
CA SER A 11 -12.84 -23.92 6.59
C SER A 11 -13.86 -23.95 5.42
N HIS A 12 -15.17 -23.83 5.66
CA HIS A 12 -16.20 -23.86 4.62
C HIS A 12 -16.86 -22.49 4.40
N GLU A 13 -16.78 -21.99 3.16
CA GLU A 13 -17.33 -20.70 2.70
C GLU A 13 -18.85 -20.53 2.89
N LYS A 14 -19.60 -21.58 3.17
CA LYS A 14 -21.06 -21.53 3.36
C LYS A 14 -21.51 -21.19 4.78
N LEU A 15 -20.61 -21.04 5.74
CA LEU A 15 -20.91 -20.74 7.13
C LEU A 15 -20.43 -19.35 7.57
N ASP A 16 -20.59 -18.37 6.69
CA ASP A 16 -20.22 -16.96 6.85
C ASP A 16 -21.18 -16.21 7.79
N LYS A 17 -21.54 -16.83 8.90
CA LYS A 17 -22.44 -16.22 9.90
C LYS A 17 -21.82 -16.31 11.28
N SER A 18 -21.92 -15.20 12.03
CA SER A 18 -21.73 -15.26 13.46
C SER A 18 -22.91 -16.02 14.09
N PHE A 19 -22.60 -16.93 14.97
CA PHE A 19 -23.60 -17.66 15.75
C PHE A 19 -23.63 -17.06 17.16
N GLN A 20 -24.81 -16.73 17.65
CA GLN A 20 -24.94 -16.20 18.99
C GLN A 20 -24.99 -17.35 20.01
N TYR A 21 -24.20 -17.24 21.08
CA TYR A 21 -24.13 -18.14 22.18
C TYR A 21 -24.42 -17.41 23.49
N LEU A 22 -25.02 -18.13 24.46
CA LEU A 22 -25.17 -17.63 25.81
C LEU A 22 -23.81 -17.66 26.52
N VAL A 23 -23.46 -16.58 27.17
CA VAL A 23 -22.26 -16.53 28.04
C VAL A 23 -22.66 -17.01 29.44
N PRO A 24 -22.06 -18.11 29.95
CA PRO A 24 -22.30 -18.54 31.32
C PRO A 24 -21.90 -17.44 32.31
N GLU A 25 -22.61 -17.35 33.45
CA GLU A 25 -22.35 -16.33 34.48
C GLU A 25 -20.90 -16.36 34.98
N LYS A 26 -20.25 -17.53 34.95
CA LYS A 26 -18.84 -17.74 35.33
C LYS A 26 -17.85 -17.03 34.40
N LEU A 27 -18.22 -16.82 33.16
CA LEU A 27 -17.35 -16.25 32.10
C LEU A 27 -17.73 -14.82 31.74
N LYS A 28 -18.75 -14.25 32.39
CA LYS A 28 -19.34 -12.98 32.02
C LYS A 28 -18.35 -11.81 32.10
N ASP A 29 -17.54 -11.79 33.15
CA ASP A 29 -16.57 -10.75 33.42
C ASP A 29 -15.22 -11.02 32.74
N GLU A 30 -15.00 -12.23 32.22
CA GLU A 30 -13.74 -12.65 31.59
C GLU A 30 -13.80 -12.61 30.09
N ILE A 31 -14.97 -12.85 29.47
CA ILE A 31 -15.11 -12.96 28.03
C ILE A 31 -15.03 -11.58 27.34
N GLN A 32 -14.16 -11.45 26.37
CA GLN A 32 -13.98 -10.21 25.60
C GLN A 32 -13.98 -10.49 24.09
N VAL A 33 -14.31 -9.46 23.31
CA VAL A 33 -14.18 -9.51 21.84
C VAL A 33 -12.73 -9.80 21.47
N GLY A 34 -12.54 -10.76 20.56
CA GLY A 34 -11.21 -11.22 20.15
C GLY A 34 -10.73 -12.50 20.84
N MET A 35 -11.38 -12.96 21.89
CA MET A 35 -11.00 -14.21 22.57
C MET A 35 -11.37 -15.45 21.76
N VAL A 36 -10.57 -16.49 21.93
CA VAL A 36 -10.84 -17.83 21.41
C VAL A 36 -11.59 -18.63 22.47
N VAL A 37 -12.74 -19.14 22.08
CA VAL A 37 -13.62 -19.90 22.98
C VAL A 37 -13.94 -21.28 22.41
N SER A 38 -14.15 -22.23 23.30
CA SER A 38 -14.70 -23.54 22.97
C SER A 38 -16.22 -23.47 22.94
N ILE A 39 -16.84 -23.90 21.83
CA ILE A 39 -18.30 -23.89 21.65
C ILE A 39 -18.83 -25.23 21.14
N PRO A 40 -20.01 -25.65 21.56
CA PRO A 40 -20.70 -26.79 20.96
C PRO A 40 -21.35 -26.41 19.63
N PHE A 41 -20.88 -27.00 18.51
CA PHE A 41 -21.36 -26.69 17.17
C PHE A 41 -22.03 -27.87 16.46
N GLY A 42 -23.02 -27.59 15.62
CA GLY A 42 -23.76 -28.57 14.82
C GLY A 42 -24.76 -29.42 15.63
N ARG A 43 -25.42 -30.39 14.96
CA ARG A 43 -26.41 -31.26 15.59
C ARG A 43 -25.80 -32.26 16.62
N GLY A 44 -24.51 -32.58 16.47
CA GLY A 44 -23.76 -33.48 17.34
C GLY A 44 -23.07 -32.80 18.52
N ASN A 45 -23.25 -31.50 18.75
CA ASN A 45 -22.59 -30.72 19.81
C ASN A 45 -21.06 -30.94 19.90
N HIS A 46 -20.41 -31.16 18.75
CA HIS A 46 -18.95 -31.27 18.72
C HIS A 46 -18.31 -29.98 19.20
N VAL A 47 -17.41 -30.09 20.15
CA VAL A 47 -16.65 -28.91 20.60
C VAL A 47 -15.75 -28.39 19.47
N ARG A 48 -15.91 -27.12 19.18
CA ARG A 48 -15.15 -26.40 18.16
C ARG A 48 -14.59 -25.10 18.74
N LYS A 49 -13.47 -24.65 18.19
CA LYS A 49 -12.97 -23.31 18.47
C LYS A 49 -13.81 -22.28 17.73
N GLY A 50 -14.04 -21.17 18.40
CA GLY A 50 -14.72 -20.03 17.83
C GLY A 50 -14.09 -18.74 18.33
N TYR A 51 -14.23 -17.68 17.54
CA TYR A 51 -13.71 -16.35 17.85
C TYR A 51 -14.85 -15.44 18.25
N VAL A 52 -14.74 -14.82 19.44
CA VAL A 52 -15.72 -13.85 19.92
C VAL A 52 -15.56 -12.55 19.10
N VAL A 53 -16.62 -12.18 18.39
CA VAL A 53 -16.62 -11.02 17.49
C VAL A 53 -17.57 -9.91 17.93
N GLY A 54 -18.39 -10.17 18.93
CA GLY A 54 -19.30 -9.20 19.53
C GLY A 54 -19.86 -9.74 20.85
N ILE A 55 -20.26 -8.83 21.73
CA ILE A 55 -20.94 -9.11 22.99
C ILE A 55 -22.18 -8.23 23.06
N SER A 56 -23.31 -8.79 23.48
CA SER A 56 -24.59 -8.08 23.61
C SER A 56 -25.37 -8.55 24.82
N ASP A 57 -26.25 -7.70 25.34
CA ASP A 57 -27.13 -8.02 26.46
C ASP A 57 -28.51 -8.51 26.01
N GLU A 58 -28.77 -8.45 24.69
CA GLU A 58 -30.02 -8.93 24.09
C GLU A 58 -29.80 -10.03 23.06
N PRO A 59 -30.69 -11.04 22.98
CA PRO A 59 -30.61 -12.08 21.97
C PRO A 59 -31.06 -11.53 20.62
N LYS A 60 -30.27 -11.77 19.57
CA LYS A 60 -30.60 -11.39 18.17
C LYS A 60 -31.84 -12.11 17.64
N VAL A 61 -32.14 -13.31 18.16
CA VAL A 61 -33.28 -14.10 17.76
C VAL A 61 -34.07 -14.46 19.01
N LYS A 62 -35.31 -13.96 19.12
CA LYS A 62 -36.21 -14.30 20.25
C LYS A 62 -36.86 -15.68 20.04
N GLY A 63 -36.96 -16.45 21.08
CA GLY A 63 -37.68 -17.75 21.07
C GLY A 63 -36.84 -18.97 20.66
N ILE A 64 -35.54 -18.85 20.48
CA ILE A 64 -34.64 -19.98 20.26
C ILE A 64 -33.78 -20.20 21.52
N GLN A 65 -33.66 -21.45 21.94
CA GLN A 65 -32.75 -21.81 23.03
C GLN A 65 -31.31 -21.80 22.49
N LEU A 66 -30.54 -20.77 22.87
CA LEU A 66 -29.14 -20.63 22.46
C LEU A 66 -28.25 -21.60 23.25
N LYS A 67 -27.24 -22.14 22.58
CA LYS A 67 -26.21 -22.95 23.23
C LYS A 67 -25.27 -22.04 24.03
N SER A 68 -24.63 -22.58 25.05
CA SER A 68 -23.70 -21.84 25.88
C SER A 68 -22.25 -22.04 25.43
N VAL A 69 -21.41 -21.02 25.63
CA VAL A 69 -19.95 -21.11 25.52
C VAL A 69 -19.48 -22.18 26.52
N ALA A 70 -18.62 -23.09 26.07
CA ALA A 70 -18.12 -24.20 26.92
C ALA A 70 -16.93 -23.75 27.79
N GLY A 71 -16.08 -22.86 27.30
CA GLY A 71 -14.94 -22.34 28.04
C GLY A 71 -14.11 -21.35 27.18
N ILE A 72 -13.23 -20.63 27.83
CA ILE A 72 -12.23 -19.79 27.19
C ILE A 72 -10.96 -20.63 26.99
N GLU A 73 -10.40 -20.64 25.76
CA GLU A 73 -9.22 -21.45 25.42
C GLU A 73 -7.90 -20.77 25.83
N ASN A 74 -7.90 -19.44 25.99
CA ASN A 74 -6.75 -18.66 26.44
C ASN A 74 -7.20 -17.56 27.40
N ASP A 75 -6.74 -17.59 28.62
CA ASP A 75 -7.01 -16.60 29.67
C ASP A 75 -6.27 -15.26 29.48
N GLN A 76 -5.40 -15.16 28.48
CA GLN A 76 -4.63 -13.96 28.21
C GLN A 76 -4.96 -13.39 26.84
N GLU A 77 -5.01 -12.05 26.74
CA GLU A 77 -5.04 -11.35 25.46
C GLU A 77 -3.89 -11.80 24.56
N THR A 78 -4.20 -12.53 23.52
CA THR A 78 -3.20 -12.94 22.52
C THR A 78 -3.09 -11.89 21.41
N THR A 79 -1.98 -11.89 20.68
CA THR A 79 -1.82 -11.07 19.47
C THR A 79 -2.96 -11.31 18.48
N GLU A 80 -3.44 -12.53 18.37
CA GLU A 80 -4.57 -12.91 17.52
C GLU A 80 -5.88 -12.29 18.00
N SER A 81 -6.11 -12.21 19.31
CA SER A 81 -7.28 -11.54 19.88
C SER A 81 -7.37 -10.07 19.48
N ARG A 82 -6.26 -9.35 19.52
CA ARG A 82 -6.20 -7.94 19.09
C ARG A 82 -6.45 -7.77 17.59
N LEU A 83 -5.91 -8.65 16.76
CA LEU A 83 -6.18 -8.67 15.32
C LEU A 83 -7.63 -9.01 15.01
N ILE A 84 -8.28 -9.89 15.79
CA ILE A 84 -9.71 -10.21 15.66
C ILE A 84 -10.57 -9.02 16.07
N ALA A 85 -10.21 -8.32 17.15
CA ALA A 85 -10.87 -7.08 17.55
C ALA A 85 -10.75 -6.01 16.45
N LEU A 86 -9.57 -5.88 15.84
CA LEU A 86 -9.35 -5.03 14.68
C LEU A 86 -10.25 -5.42 13.49
N ALA A 87 -10.43 -6.72 13.22
CA ALA A 87 -11.33 -7.20 12.18
C ALA A 87 -12.79 -6.84 12.47
N GLY A 88 -13.23 -6.90 13.73
CA GLY A 88 -14.55 -6.44 14.17
C GLY A 88 -14.77 -4.97 13.85
N TRP A 89 -13.84 -4.13 14.24
CA TRP A 89 -13.87 -2.70 13.94
C TRP A 89 -13.87 -2.42 12.42
N MET A 90 -13.05 -3.16 11.65
CA MET A 90 -13.02 -3.00 10.19
C MET A 90 -14.36 -3.38 9.55
N LYS A 91 -15.03 -4.43 10.04
CA LYS A 91 -16.38 -4.81 9.59
C LYS A 91 -17.36 -3.67 9.80
N GLU A 92 -17.41 -3.10 11.00
CA GLU A 92 -18.34 -2.03 11.38
C GLU A 92 -18.11 -0.76 10.55
N ASN A 93 -16.85 -0.35 10.39
CA ASN A 93 -16.52 0.93 9.78
C ASN A 93 -16.44 0.89 8.25
N TYR A 94 -16.20 -0.27 7.63
CA TYR A 94 -16.03 -0.36 6.17
C TYR A 94 -17.07 -1.24 5.47
N GLY A 95 -18.13 -1.67 6.15
CA GLY A 95 -19.22 -2.42 5.54
C GLY A 95 -18.74 -3.69 4.84
N SER A 96 -18.04 -4.53 5.56
CA SER A 96 -17.59 -5.84 5.07
C SER A 96 -18.19 -6.97 5.88
N THR A 97 -18.13 -8.19 5.36
CA THR A 97 -18.40 -9.36 6.19
C THR A 97 -17.26 -9.60 7.19
N MET A 98 -17.55 -10.23 8.30
CA MET A 98 -16.52 -10.54 9.28
C MET A 98 -15.45 -11.48 8.74
N ILE A 99 -15.82 -12.42 7.86
CA ILE A 99 -14.86 -13.31 7.20
C ILE A 99 -13.94 -12.55 6.27
N GLN A 100 -14.42 -11.55 5.53
CA GLN A 100 -13.57 -10.70 4.70
C GLN A 100 -12.56 -9.92 5.56
N ALA A 101 -13.02 -9.37 6.68
CA ALA A 101 -12.16 -8.68 7.63
C ALA A 101 -11.12 -9.63 8.25
N LEU A 102 -11.54 -10.81 8.73
CA LEU A 102 -10.65 -11.84 9.28
C LEU A 102 -9.62 -12.33 8.25
N LYS A 103 -10.03 -12.60 7.01
CA LYS A 103 -9.10 -12.98 5.93
C LYS A 103 -8.08 -11.88 5.61
N THR A 104 -8.42 -10.63 5.90
CA THR A 104 -7.51 -9.49 5.71
C THR A 104 -6.48 -9.39 6.83
N VAL A 105 -6.91 -9.53 8.09
CA VAL A 105 -6.03 -9.37 9.26
C VAL A 105 -5.27 -10.65 9.61
N LEU A 106 -5.82 -11.83 9.24
CA LEU A 106 -5.21 -13.16 9.45
C LEU A 106 -5.03 -13.88 8.09
N PRO A 107 -4.16 -13.37 7.21
CA PRO A 107 -4.11 -13.81 5.80
C PRO A 107 -3.61 -15.25 5.62
N ILE A 108 -3.06 -15.88 6.65
CA ILE A 108 -2.46 -17.22 6.59
C ILE A 108 -3.06 -18.10 7.67
N GLN A 109 -4.17 -18.77 7.34
CA GLN A 109 -4.86 -19.68 8.26
C GLN A 109 -4.38 -21.16 8.17
N LYS A 110 -3.64 -21.52 7.10
CA LYS A 110 -3.11 -22.89 6.96
C LYS A 110 -1.68 -22.97 7.48
N GLN A 111 -1.44 -23.89 8.39
CA GLN A 111 -0.08 -24.28 8.75
C GLN A 111 0.64 -24.78 7.48
N MET A 112 1.66 -24.08 7.07
CA MET A 112 2.54 -24.51 5.99
C MET A 112 3.60 -25.44 6.59
N LYS A 113 3.94 -26.52 5.87
CA LYS A 113 5.08 -27.35 6.28
C LYS A 113 6.34 -26.47 6.31
N ALA A 114 7.03 -26.51 7.44
CA ALA A 114 8.34 -25.88 7.56
C ALA A 114 9.30 -26.44 6.48
N GLN A 115 10.21 -25.61 6.02
CA GLN A 115 11.29 -26.11 5.20
C GLN A 115 12.32 -26.75 6.12
N GLU A 116 12.51 -28.07 6.00
CA GLU A 116 13.53 -28.78 6.75
C GLU A 116 14.83 -28.81 5.91
N LYS A 117 15.89 -28.29 6.46
CA LYS A 117 17.24 -28.60 5.98
C LYS A 117 17.78 -29.74 6.80
N ARG A 118 18.22 -30.80 6.14
CA ARG A 118 18.82 -31.95 6.78
C ARG A 118 20.33 -31.85 6.70
N TRP A 119 20.99 -32.04 7.83
CA TRP A 119 22.42 -31.99 7.97
C TRP A 119 22.95 -33.35 8.37
N ILE A 120 24.09 -33.73 7.80
CA ILE A 120 24.85 -34.90 8.18
C ILE A 120 25.95 -34.40 9.09
N THR A 121 25.93 -34.82 10.35
CA THR A 121 26.93 -34.42 11.36
C THR A 121 27.77 -35.61 11.74
N LEU A 122 29.10 -35.50 11.64
CA LEU A 122 30.07 -36.55 12.03
C LEU A 122 30.02 -36.72 13.55
N LEU A 123 29.85 -37.96 14.03
CA LEU A 123 29.81 -38.32 15.44
C LEU A 123 31.09 -38.87 16.00
N ILE A 124 31.97 -39.40 15.15
CA ILE A 124 33.27 -40.00 15.54
C ILE A 124 34.39 -38.94 15.53
N SER A 125 35.46 -39.21 16.24
CA SER A 125 36.65 -38.36 16.21
C SER A 125 37.29 -38.30 14.79
N ARG A 126 37.99 -37.21 14.47
CA ARG A 126 38.72 -37.12 13.18
C ARG A 126 39.72 -38.25 12.99
N GLU A 127 40.41 -38.65 14.08
CA GLU A 127 41.40 -39.76 14.02
C GLU A 127 40.71 -41.10 13.69
N ASP A 128 39.55 -41.39 14.29
CA ASP A 128 38.78 -42.61 13.98
C ASP A 128 38.17 -42.54 12.58
N GLY A 129 37.77 -41.35 12.15
CA GLY A 129 37.27 -41.11 10.77
C GLY A 129 38.35 -41.35 9.72
N GLU A 130 39.61 -40.95 9.96
CA GLU A 130 40.75 -41.18 9.05
C GLU A 130 41.06 -42.68 8.96
N LYS A 131 41.09 -43.41 10.07
CA LYS A 131 41.25 -44.87 10.08
C LYS A 131 40.15 -45.58 9.30
N LEU A 132 38.89 -45.17 9.54
CA LEU A 132 37.75 -45.70 8.82
C LEU A 132 37.81 -45.41 7.32
N LEU A 133 38.36 -44.24 6.93
CA LEU A 133 38.58 -43.87 5.56
C LEU A 133 39.59 -44.78 4.85
N GLU A 134 40.66 -45.16 5.52
CA GLU A 134 41.65 -46.14 5.02
C GLU A 134 40.99 -47.51 4.82
N GLU A 135 40.19 -47.98 5.80
CA GLU A 135 39.48 -49.26 5.69
C GLU A 135 38.47 -49.25 4.53
N LEU A 136 37.66 -48.17 4.41
CA LEU A 136 36.71 -48.02 3.31
C LEU A 136 37.41 -47.89 1.95
N GLY A 137 38.61 -47.31 1.90
CA GLY A 137 39.43 -47.18 0.69
C GLY A 137 39.76 -48.50 0.02
N MET A 138 39.80 -49.59 0.78
CA MET A 138 39.99 -50.97 0.27
C MET A 138 38.69 -51.58 -0.27
N THR A 139 37.56 -50.88 -0.21
CA THR A 139 36.24 -51.36 -0.59
C THR A 139 35.74 -50.72 -1.90
N ARG A 140 34.67 -51.31 -2.50
CA ARG A 140 34.01 -50.78 -3.72
C ARG A 140 33.02 -49.65 -3.46
N PHE A 141 32.85 -49.19 -2.22
CA PHE A 141 31.81 -48.27 -1.81
C PHE A 141 32.20 -46.78 -1.97
N LYS A 142 32.43 -46.35 -3.20
CA LYS A 142 32.89 -44.98 -3.55
C LYS A 142 32.06 -43.87 -2.97
N ALA A 143 30.72 -44.03 -2.82
CA ALA A 143 29.83 -42.98 -2.26
C ALA A 143 30.05 -42.81 -0.75
N ARG A 144 30.37 -43.89 0.00
CA ARG A 144 30.70 -43.81 1.44
C ARG A 144 32.01 -43.08 1.66
N ILE A 145 33.02 -43.40 0.84
CA ILE A 145 34.35 -42.76 0.89
C ILE A 145 34.20 -41.26 0.67
N ARG A 146 33.55 -40.82 -0.41
CA ARG A 146 33.34 -39.39 -0.73
C ARG A 146 32.60 -38.66 0.38
N LEU A 147 31.59 -39.27 0.98
CA LEU A 147 30.86 -38.64 2.07
C LEU A 147 31.73 -38.46 3.32
N LEU A 148 32.50 -39.50 3.71
CA LEU A 148 33.37 -39.44 4.86
C LEU A 148 34.51 -38.43 4.65
N GLU A 149 35.15 -38.44 3.48
CA GLU A 149 36.17 -37.45 3.11
C GLU A 149 35.63 -36.01 3.24
N ALA A 150 34.46 -35.75 2.70
CA ALA A 150 33.86 -34.43 2.76
C ALA A 150 33.51 -34.01 4.20
N LEU A 151 33.03 -34.94 5.04
CA LEU A 151 32.77 -34.69 6.46
C LEU A 151 34.04 -34.36 7.24
N LEU A 152 35.14 -35.08 6.95
CA LEU A 152 36.44 -34.86 7.57
C LEU A 152 37.12 -33.57 7.11
N GLN A 153 36.93 -33.16 5.87
CA GLN A 153 37.46 -31.91 5.31
C GLN A 153 36.73 -30.68 5.84
N ASN A 154 35.46 -30.84 6.26
CA ASN A 154 34.70 -29.73 6.81
C ASN A 154 35.13 -29.44 8.25
N GLU A 155 35.47 -28.18 8.56
CA GLU A 155 35.96 -27.78 9.90
C GLU A 155 34.97 -28.14 11.01
N ASN A 156 33.66 -28.05 10.76
CA ASN A 156 32.61 -28.36 11.73
C ASN A 156 32.10 -29.81 11.65
N GLY A 157 32.60 -30.64 10.73
CA GLY A 157 32.11 -32.00 10.52
C GLY A 157 30.66 -32.10 10.12
N LYS A 158 30.08 -31.03 9.54
CA LYS A 158 28.64 -30.91 9.24
C LYS A 158 28.42 -30.53 7.77
N ILE A 159 27.63 -31.31 7.01
CA ILE A 159 27.36 -31.11 5.58
C ILE A 159 25.87 -31.19 5.30
N GLU A 160 25.36 -30.34 4.40
CA GLU A 160 23.94 -30.37 3.99
C GLU A 160 23.65 -31.66 3.18
N THR A 161 22.58 -32.38 3.55
CA THR A 161 22.18 -33.65 2.89
C THR A 161 21.84 -33.43 1.41
N ALA A 162 21.23 -32.30 1.04
CA ALA A 162 20.92 -31.97 -0.33
C ALA A 162 22.18 -31.77 -1.18
N TRP A 163 23.16 -31.06 -0.65
CA TRP A 163 24.49 -30.89 -1.28
C TRP A 163 25.21 -32.23 -1.43
N ALA A 164 25.27 -33.05 -0.35
CA ALA A 164 25.87 -34.37 -0.38
C ALA A 164 25.21 -35.30 -1.40
N SER A 165 23.90 -35.24 -1.54
CA SER A 165 23.17 -36.03 -2.54
C SER A 165 23.50 -35.58 -3.96
N LYS A 166 23.57 -34.27 -4.23
CA LYS A 166 23.81 -33.69 -5.55
C LYS A 166 25.25 -33.82 -6.01
N GLU A 167 26.20 -33.44 -5.15
CA GLU A 167 27.61 -33.32 -5.52
C GLU A 167 28.41 -34.62 -5.26
N LEU A 168 28.08 -35.36 -4.18
CA LEU A 168 28.79 -36.59 -3.80
C LEU A 168 28.04 -37.87 -4.25
N GLY A 169 26.80 -37.74 -4.71
CA GLY A 169 25.94 -38.88 -5.08
C GLY A 169 25.55 -39.73 -3.85
N THR A 170 25.40 -39.10 -2.68
CA THR A 170 24.99 -39.78 -1.45
C THR A 170 23.56 -40.22 -1.53
N THR A 171 23.28 -41.51 -1.33
CA THR A 171 21.94 -42.10 -1.37
C THR A 171 21.40 -42.33 0.04
N ALA A 172 20.09 -42.54 0.17
CA ALA A 172 19.48 -42.87 1.48
C ALA A 172 20.07 -44.13 2.15
N SER A 173 20.55 -45.09 1.35
CA SER A 173 21.21 -46.30 1.87
C SER A 173 22.59 -46.01 2.45
N VAL A 174 23.32 -45.02 1.89
CA VAL A 174 24.61 -44.56 2.45
C VAL A 174 24.37 -43.85 3.78
N LEU A 175 23.39 -42.97 3.86
CA LEU A 175 23.06 -42.25 5.08
C LEU A 175 22.67 -43.24 6.20
N ARG A 176 21.75 -44.18 5.90
CA ARG A 176 21.33 -45.20 6.87
C ARG A 176 22.50 -46.00 7.39
N TYR A 177 23.46 -46.39 6.52
CA TYR A 177 24.67 -47.11 6.96
C TYR A 177 25.50 -46.28 7.95
N PHE A 178 25.68 -44.96 7.71
CA PHE A 178 26.43 -44.09 8.60
C PHE A 178 25.70 -43.91 9.95
N GLU A 179 24.38 -43.85 9.97
CA GLU A 179 23.56 -43.77 11.20
C GLU A 179 23.62 -45.10 11.98
N GLU A 180 23.45 -46.25 11.31
CA GLU A 180 23.46 -47.57 11.95
C GLU A 180 24.85 -47.94 12.54
N GLN A 181 25.94 -47.45 11.93
CA GLN A 181 27.28 -47.63 12.43
C GLN A 181 27.70 -46.55 13.45
N GLY A 182 26.84 -45.58 13.77
CA GLY A 182 27.16 -44.49 14.69
C GLY A 182 28.28 -43.54 14.18
N ILE A 183 28.53 -43.52 12.88
CA ILE A 183 29.54 -42.67 12.24
C ILE A 183 29.08 -41.24 12.10
N ALA A 184 27.83 -41.05 11.71
CA ALA A 184 27.21 -39.72 11.55
C ALA A 184 25.72 -39.78 11.91
N SER A 185 25.16 -38.65 12.36
CA SER A 185 23.71 -38.45 12.54
C SER A 185 23.15 -37.60 11.43
N VAL A 186 21.88 -37.82 11.10
CA VAL A 186 21.11 -36.92 10.20
C VAL A 186 20.17 -36.13 11.08
N GLU A 187 20.47 -34.84 11.25
CA GLU A 187 19.65 -33.89 11.98
C GLU A 187 18.83 -33.06 10.99
N SER A 188 17.60 -32.74 11.34
CA SER A 188 16.77 -31.83 10.57
C SER A 188 16.54 -30.55 11.36
N ASP A 189 17.01 -29.43 10.78
CA ASP A 189 16.73 -28.10 11.30
C ASP A 189 15.57 -27.48 10.51
N GLU A 190 14.59 -26.91 11.22
CA GLU A 190 13.63 -26.02 10.57
C GLU A 190 14.35 -24.76 10.10
N VAL A 191 14.33 -24.50 8.82
CA VAL A 191 14.93 -23.30 8.23
C VAL A 191 13.84 -22.43 7.64
N TYR A 192 13.82 -21.18 8.07
CA TYR A 192 12.89 -20.20 7.49
C TYR A 192 13.33 -19.80 6.08
N ARG A 193 12.35 -19.66 5.19
CA ARG A 193 12.59 -19.12 3.85
C ARG A 193 12.94 -17.65 3.98
N ASN A 194 14.06 -17.24 3.41
CA ASN A 194 14.48 -15.84 3.41
C ASN A 194 13.57 -14.99 2.51
N ALA A 195 13.04 -13.91 3.06
CA ALA A 195 12.25 -12.93 2.31
C ALA A 195 13.09 -12.07 1.37
N VAL A 196 14.38 -11.95 1.61
CA VAL A 196 15.33 -11.14 0.83
C VAL A 196 16.51 -12.03 0.43
N ALA A 197 16.74 -12.15 -0.88
CA ALA A 197 17.93 -12.82 -1.38
C ALA A 197 19.17 -12.04 -0.91
N ASP A 198 20.21 -12.77 -0.48
CA ASP A 198 21.48 -12.21 -0.02
C ASP A 198 21.41 -11.26 1.18
N ALA A 199 20.37 -11.34 2.02
CA ALA A 199 20.26 -10.53 3.24
C ALA A 199 21.49 -10.66 4.14
N GLU A 200 22.06 -11.87 4.22
CA GLU A 200 23.25 -12.21 5.02
C GLU A 200 24.51 -11.46 4.57
N ASN A 201 24.55 -11.01 3.30
CA ASN A 201 25.68 -10.29 2.71
C ASN A 201 25.56 -8.77 2.80
N ILE A 202 24.52 -8.24 3.44
CA ILE A 202 24.34 -6.79 3.60
C ILE A 202 25.20 -6.30 4.77
N PRO A 203 26.23 -5.45 4.52
CA PRO A 203 27.08 -4.95 5.59
C PRO A 203 26.31 -4.11 6.59
N HIS A 204 26.64 -4.25 7.87
CA HIS A 204 26.07 -3.41 8.91
C HIS A 204 26.54 -1.96 8.73
N VAL A 205 25.60 -1.03 8.81
CA VAL A 205 25.84 0.40 8.66
C VAL A 205 25.64 1.08 10.02
N ALA A 206 26.63 1.85 10.45
CA ALA A 206 26.52 2.66 11.66
C ALA A 206 25.38 3.69 11.54
N PRO A 207 24.80 4.11 12.68
CA PRO A 207 23.82 5.20 12.70
C PRO A 207 24.35 6.46 12.02
N ALA A 208 23.52 7.06 11.17
CA ALA A 208 23.83 8.38 10.60
C ALA A 208 23.80 9.45 11.70
N VAL A 209 24.67 10.43 11.61
CA VAL A 209 24.58 11.61 12.48
C VAL A 209 23.39 12.44 12.01
N LEU A 210 22.43 12.66 12.90
CA LEU A 210 21.26 13.49 12.61
C LEU A 210 21.65 14.97 12.50
N SER A 211 21.04 15.67 11.55
CA SER A 211 21.10 17.14 11.53
C SER A 211 20.37 17.73 12.75
N ILE A 212 20.62 19.01 13.03
CA ILE A 212 19.95 19.70 14.12
C ILE A 212 18.43 19.65 13.98
N SER A 213 17.90 19.89 12.77
CA SER A 213 16.47 19.83 12.49
C SER A 213 15.89 18.42 12.67
N GLN A 214 16.60 17.38 12.26
CA GLN A 214 16.19 15.99 12.47
C GLN A 214 16.19 15.63 13.96
N GLN A 215 17.22 16.05 14.72
CA GLN A 215 17.28 15.81 16.15
C GLN A 215 16.15 16.54 16.90
N MET A 216 15.83 17.77 16.50
CA MET A 216 14.68 18.51 17.06
C MET A 216 13.36 17.79 16.79
N ALA A 217 13.18 17.29 15.57
CA ALA A 217 12.00 16.51 15.20
C ALA A 217 11.88 15.22 16.04
N VAL A 218 12.97 14.47 16.22
CA VAL A 218 13.01 13.30 17.11
C VAL A 218 12.61 13.67 18.53
N ASN A 219 13.20 14.73 19.08
CA ASN A 219 12.91 15.17 20.45
C ASN A 219 11.43 15.59 20.61
N GLN A 220 10.86 16.31 19.64
CA GLN A 220 9.45 16.70 19.65
C GLN A 220 8.53 15.47 19.61
N ILE A 221 8.84 14.49 18.77
CA ILE A 221 8.08 13.23 18.69
C ILE A 221 8.16 12.47 20.02
N LEU A 222 9.34 12.37 20.60
CA LEU A 222 9.53 11.66 21.86
C LEU A 222 8.81 12.36 23.03
N SER A 223 8.80 13.69 23.06
CA SER A 223 8.02 14.45 24.04
C SER A 223 6.52 14.19 23.95
N GLU A 224 5.96 14.07 22.73
CA GLU A 224 4.56 13.69 22.55
C GLU A 224 4.29 12.26 23.06
N TRP A 225 5.26 11.34 22.94
CA TRP A 225 5.10 9.96 23.43
C TRP A 225 5.04 9.84 24.95
N GLU A 226 5.50 10.86 25.69
CA GLU A 226 5.41 10.92 27.16
C GLU A 226 4.02 11.33 27.66
N HIS A 227 3.15 11.84 26.78
CA HIS A 227 1.77 12.14 27.13
C HIS A 227 0.97 10.89 27.47
N PRO A 228 0.00 10.97 28.41
CA PRO A 228 -0.85 9.83 28.78
C PRO A 228 -1.69 9.29 27.60
N ASP A 229 -2.15 10.16 26.70
CA ASP A 229 -2.86 9.82 25.46
C ASP A 229 -2.17 10.51 24.27
N PRO A 230 -1.10 9.90 23.75
CA PRO A 230 -0.31 10.52 22.70
C PRO A 230 -1.01 10.45 21.36
N ARG A 231 -1.03 11.59 20.69
CA ARG A 231 -1.64 11.76 19.39
C ARG A 231 -0.76 11.14 18.29
N PRO A 232 -1.34 10.75 17.14
CA PRO A 232 -0.57 10.46 15.93
C PRO A 232 0.29 11.67 15.52
N VAL A 233 1.49 11.41 15.02
CA VAL A 233 2.39 12.47 14.55
C VAL A 233 2.38 12.53 13.02
N LEU A 234 2.18 13.71 12.47
CA LEU A 234 2.41 13.98 11.04
C LEU A 234 3.79 14.62 10.87
N LEU A 235 4.73 13.83 10.35
CA LEU A 235 6.07 14.28 9.99
C LEU A 235 6.05 14.83 8.56
N HIS A 236 5.86 16.13 8.42
CA HIS A 236 5.87 16.83 7.13
C HIS A 236 7.29 17.30 6.82
N GLY A 237 7.94 16.69 5.86
CA GLY A 237 9.31 17.08 5.49
C GLY A 237 9.49 17.10 3.98
N VAL A 238 10.11 18.14 3.47
CA VAL A 238 10.41 18.28 2.04
C VAL A 238 11.11 17.05 1.47
N THR A 239 11.01 16.84 0.17
CA THR A 239 11.70 15.72 -0.48
C THR A 239 13.21 15.81 -0.27
N GLY A 240 13.80 14.77 0.32
CA GLY A 240 15.25 14.76 0.64
C GLY A 240 15.60 15.38 2.01
N SER A 241 14.63 15.66 2.89
CA SER A 241 14.87 16.15 4.27
C SER A 241 15.43 15.07 5.22
N GLY A 242 15.48 13.81 4.79
CA GLY A 242 15.97 12.71 5.61
C GLY A 242 14.95 12.16 6.61
N LYS A 243 13.65 12.20 6.33
CA LYS A 243 12.60 11.57 7.15
C LYS A 243 12.94 10.14 7.56
N THR A 244 13.57 9.39 6.65
CA THR A 244 13.96 7.99 6.90
C THR A 244 14.94 7.86 8.06
N GLU A 245 15.88 8.80 8.24
CA GLU A 245 16.83 8.79 9.36
C GLU A 245 16.11 9.03 10.69
N VAL A 246 15.09 9.93 10.69
CA VAL A 246 14.21 10.12 11.86
C VAL A 246 13.48 8.83 12.20
N TYR A 247 12.95 8.11 11.20
CA TYR A 247 12.32 6.81 11.43
C TYR A 247 13.30 5.78 12.03
N MET A 248 14.52 5.68 11.46
CA MET A 248 15.54 4.75 11.93
C MET A 248 15.89 5.00 13.40
N GLU A 249 16.00 6.27 13.82
CA GLU A 249 16.30 6.61 15.21
C GLU A 249 15.16 6.24 16.17
N LEU A 250 13.91 6.51 15.78
CA LEU A 250 12.74 6.15 16.58
C LEU A 250 12.54 4.63 16.69
N ILE A 251 12.82 3.90 15.61
CA ILE A 251 12.80 2.43 15.60
C ILE A 251 13.89 1.89 16.53
N ASP A 252 15.09 2.44 16.46
CA ASP A 252 16.22 2.00 17.31
C ASP A 252 15.89 2.16 18.80
N LYS A 253 15.26 3.29 19.18
CA LYS A 253 14.78 3.51 20.54
C LYS A 253 13.74 2.44 20.95
N VAL A 254 12.74 2.19 20.12
CA VAL A 254 11.71 1.18 20.39
C VAL A 254 12.31 -0.23 20.55
N ILE A 255 13.28 -0.59 19.71
CA ILE A 255 13.99 -1.87 19.79
C ILE A 255 14.80 -1.98 21.09
N LYS A 256 15.52 -0.93 21.50
CA LYS A 256 16.27 -0.89 22.76
C LYS A 256 15.38 -1.05 23.98
N GLU A 257 14.15 -0.58 23.91
CA GLU A 257 13.11 -0.74 24.95
C GLU A 257 12.40 -2.11 24.89
N GLY A 258 12.83 -3.01 24.00
CA GLY A 258 12.26 -4.35 23.83
C GLY A 258 10.94 -4.39 23.06
N GLY A 259 10.58 -3.30 22.36
CA GLY A 259 9.41 -3.17 21.53
C GLY A 259 9.64 -3.64 20.09
N GLN A 260 8.57 -3.60 19.31
CA GLN A 260 8.53 -3.98 17.89
C GLN A 260 7.90 -2.86 17.06
N ALA A 261 8.32 -2.72 15.78
CA ALA A 261 7.88 -1.67 14.89
C ALA A 261 7.39 -2.23 13.53
N ILE A 262 6.35 -1.60 12.99
CA ILE A 262 5.88 -1.81 11.62
C ILE A 262 6.18 -0.55 10.81
N VAL A 263 6.77 -0.72 9.63
CA VAL A 263 7.02 0.36 8.69
C VAL A 263 6.27 0.09 7.39
N LEU A 264 5.26 0.88 7.11
CA LEU A 264 4.52 0.79 5.86
C LEU A 264 5.18 1.67 4.81
N ILE A 265 5.53 1.06 3.68
CA ILE A 265 6.12 1.73 2.52
C ILE A 265 5.31 1.31 1.29
N PRO A 266 4.93 2.25 0.39
CA PRO A 266 4.25 1.88 -0.85
C PRO A 266 5.04 0.85 -1.64
N GLU A 267 4.36 -0.15 -2.22
CA GLU A 267 5.04 -1.29 -2.87
C GLU A 267 6.03 -0.85 -3.96
N ILE A 268 5.71 0.22 -4.69
CA ILE A 268 6.59 0.80 -5.71
C ILE A 268 7.85 1.44 -5.09
N ALA A 269 7.75 1.98 -3.88
CA ALA A 269 8.87 2.58 -3.16
C ALA A 269 9.69 1.57 -2.34
N LEU A 270 9.18 0.34 -2.19
CA LEU A 270 9.86 -0.77 -1.50
C LEU A 270 10.95 -1.36 -2.41
N THR A 271 11.96 -0.56 -2.72
CA THR A 271 13.07 -0.94 -3.58
C THR A 271 14.12 -1.73 -2.83
N TYR A 272 15.00 -2.40 -3.57
CA TYR A 272 16.16 -3.07 -2.99
C TYR A 272 17.04 -2.12 -2.14
N GLN A 273 17.18 -0.85 -2.56
CA GLN A 273 17.94 0.15 -1.80
C GLN A 273 17.28 0.47 -0.46
N THR A 274 15.95 0.64 -0.44
CA THR A 274 15.19 0.88 0.79
C THR A 274 15.34 -0.30 1.75
N VAL A 275 15.18 -1.53 1.25
CA VAL A 275 15.33 -2.76 2.03
C VAL A 275 16.74 -2.87 2.62
N ARG A 276 17.78 -2.64 1.81
CA ARG A 276 19.19 -2.66 2.27
C ARG A 276 19.46 -1.66 3.40
N ARG A 277 18.84 -0.48 3.40
CA ARG A 277 19.01 0.51 4.48
C ARG A 277 18.50 -0.03 5.81
N PHE A 278 17.33 -0.68 5.84
CA PHE A 278 16.77 -1.28 7.04
C PHE A 278 17.62 -2.48 7.51
N TYR A 279 18.00 -3.38 6.61
CA TYR A 279 18.87 -4.51 6.94
C TYR A 279 20.26 -4.06 7.40
N GLY A 280 20.86 -3.08 6.74
CA GLY A 280 22.15 -2.52 7.15
C GLY A 280 22.12 -1.91 8.56
N ARG A 281 20.98 -1.35 8.98
CA ARG A 281 20.83 -0.74 10.30
C ARG A 281 20.48 -1.76 11.40
N PHE A 282 19.59 -2.71 11.13
CA PHE A 282 18.97 -3.57 12.13
C PHE A 282 19.28 -5.07 11.97
N GLY A 283 19.96 -5.46 10.90
CA GLY A 283 20.36 -6.85 10.64
C GLY A 283 19.17 -7.82 10.59
N ASP A 284 19.34 -9.01 11.19
CA ASP A 284 18.35 -10.10 11.20
C ASP A 284 17.05 -9.81 11.98
N LYS A 285 17.02 -8.69 12.70
CA LYS A 285 15.81 -8.22 13.40
C LYS A 285 14.73 -7.66 12.45
N VAL A 286 15.09 -7.44 11.17
CA VAL A 286 14.21 -6.92 10.13
C VAL A 286 13.72 -8.02 9.23
N SER A 287 12.48 -7.93 8.81
CA SER A 287 11.98 -8.65 7.65
C SER A 287 11.10 -7.77 6.76
N VAL A 288 10.86 -8.27 5.53
CA VAL A 288 10.09 -7.55 4.51
C VAL A 288 8.93 -8.42 4.04
N ILE A 289 7.75 -7.81 3.92
CA ILE A 289 6.60 -8.41 3.24
C ILE A 289 6.38 -7.65 1.95
N ASN A 290 6.14 -8.37 0.85
CA ASN A 290 5.72 -7.79 -0.43
C ASN A 290 4.82 -8.77 -1.20
N SER A 291 4.24 -8.34 -2.33
CA SER A 291 3.36 -9.17 -3.15
C SER A 291 4.09 -10.33 -3.87
N ARG A 292 5.43 -10.25 -4.01
CA ARG A 292 6.26 -11.24 -4.70
C ARG A 292 6.58 -12.46 -3.83
N LEU A 293 6.41 -12.34 -2.50
CA LEU A 293 6.64 -13.45 -1.57
C LEU A 293 5.60 -14.54 -1.77
N SER A 294 6.06 -15.79 -1.84
CA SER A 294 5.20 -16.97 -1.77
C SER A 294 4.45 -17.03 -0.43
N LEU A 295 3.38 -17.80 -0.40
CA LEU A 295 2.61 -18.03 0.85
C LEU A 295 3.50 -18.64 1.96
N GLY A 296 4.43 -19.52 1.60
CA GLY A 296 5.36 -20.12 2.55
C GLY A 296 6.35 -19.12 3.14
N GLU A 297 6.98 -18.27 2.30
CA GLU A 297 7.88 -17.22 2.77
C GLU A 297 7.15 -16.26 3.71
N ARG A 298 5.94 -15.83 3.33
CA ARG A 298 5.13 -14.95 4.18
C ARG A 298 4.74 -15.60 5.52
N TYR A 299 4.39 -16.89 5.49
CA TYR A 299 4.09 -17.64 6.70
C TYR A 299 5.28 -17.68 7.65
N ASP A 300 6.48 -17.98 7.12
CA ASP A 300 7.70 -18.05 7.91
C ASP A 300 8.02 -16.70 8.57
N GLN A 301 7.87 -15.59 7.85
CA GLN A 301 8.10 -14.24 8.42
C GLN A 301 7.09 -13.91 9.52
N PHE A 302 5.82 -14.29 9.36
CA PHE A 302 4.82 -14.09 10.41
C PHE A 302 5.05 -14.98 11.63
N LYS A 303 5.51 -16.23 11.44
CA LYS A 303 5.92 -17.12 12.53
C LYS A 303 7.09 -16.51 13.33
N ARG A 304 8.12 -16.03 12.67
CA ARG A 304 9.27 -15.34 13.29
C ARG A 304 8.84 -14.08 14.05
N ALA A 305 7.93 -13.29 13.46
CA ALA A 305 7.39 -12.10 14.12
C ALA A 305 6.64 -12.44 15.40
N LYS A 306 5.79 -13.49 15.38
CA LYS A 306 5.03 -13.97 16.53
C LYS A 306 5.93 -14.52 17.64
N GLN A 307 7.03 -15.17 17.27
CA GLN A 307 8.03 -15.72 18.22
C GLN A 307 8.95 -14.63 18.80
N GLY A 308 8.89 -13.40 18.30
CA GLY A 308 9.70 -12.28 18.77
C GLY A 308 11.12 -12.25 18.19
N GLU A 309 11.43 -13.10 17.21
CA GLU A 309 12.71 -13.08 16.51
C GLU A 309 12.86 -11.83 15.64
N LEU A 310 11.74 -11.33 15.09
CA LEU A 310 11.70 -10.10 14.33
C LEU A 310 11.23 -8.94 15.22
N GLN A 311 11.90 -7.82 15.09
CA GLN A 311 11.57 -6.58 15.78
C GLN A 311 11.05 -5.49 14.82
N VAL A 312 11.36 -5.59 13.52
CA VAL A 312 10.90 -4.66 12.50
C VAL A 312 10.30 -5.40 11.32
N MET A 313 9.09 -5.02 10.94
CA MET A 313 8.47 -5.49 9.70
C MET A 313 8.29 -4.32 8.74
N VAL A 314 8.88 -4.43 7.55
CA VAL A 314 8.76 -3.43 6.48
C VAL A 314 7.90 -3.99 5.35
N GLY A 315 6.98 -3.20 4.81
CA GLY A 315 6.18 -3.66 3.68
C GLY A 315 5.03 -2.74 3.29
N PRO A 316 4.22 -3.12 2.30
CA PRO A 316 3.04 -2.37 1.90
C PRO A 316 1.94 -2.49 2.97
N ARG A 317 0.77 -1.93 2.69
CA ARG A 317 -0.35 -1.92 3.65
C ARG A 317 -0.64 -3.28 4.33
N SER A 318 -0.34 -4.41 3.69
CA SER A 318 -0.54 -5.75 4.28
C SER A 318 0.40 -6.06 5.43
N ALA A 319 1.55 -5.39 5.52
CA ALA A 319 2.47 -5.52 6.65
C ALA A 319 1.85 -4.98 7.96
N LEU A 320 0.81 -4.14 7.85
CA LEU A 320 0.05 -3.65 9.00
C LEU A 320 -0.52 -4.79 9.86
N PHE A 321 -0.73 -5.98 9.32
CA PHE A 321 -1.31 -7.12 10.04
C PHE A 321 -0.26 -8.12 10.55
N THR A 322 1.00 -7.73 10.62
CA THR A 322 2.06 -8.55 11.24
C THR A 322 1.73 -8.87 12.69
N PRO A 323 1.75 -10.15 13.12
CA PRO A 323 1.32 -10.56 14.47
C PRO A 323 2.44 -10.32 15.51
N PHE A 324 2.77 -9.07 15.75
CA PHE A 324 3.72 -8.68 16.78
C PHE A 324 3.11 -8.72 18.17
N GLY A 325 3.81 -9.33 19.13
CA GLY A 325 3.35 -9.43 20.52
C GLY A 325 3.62 -8.16 21.34
N LYS A 326 4.61 -7.35 20.93
CA LYS A 326 5.04 -6.12 21.63
C LYS A 326 5.11 -4.93 20.67
N LEU A 327 4.08 -4.75 19.83
CA LEU A 327 4.03 -3.63 18.91
C LEU A 327 4.01 -2.30 19.69
N ARG A 328 4.94 -1.38 19.37
CA ARG A 328 5.05 -0.07 20.00
C ARG A 328 5.06 1.07 19.01
N LEU A 329 5.33 0.80 17.74
CA LEU A 329 5.45 1.85 16.72
C LEU A 329 4.91 1.37 15.38
N ILE A 330 4.10 2.21 14.74
CA ILE A 330 3.68 2.05 13.36
C ILE A 330 4.07 3.32 12.60
N ILE A 331 4.88 3.16 11.56
CA ILE A 331 5.28 4.25 10.67
C ILE A 331 4.61 4.03 9.32
N ILE A 332 4.03 5.07 8.75
CA ILE A 332 3.47 5.07 7.39
C ILE A 332 4.25 6.11 6.58
N ASP A 333 5.17 5.66 5.76
CA ASP A 333 5.91 6.54 4.85
C ASP A 333 5.10 6.83 3.60
N GLU A 334 5.24 8.05 3.06
CA GLU A 334 4.41 8.55 1.94
C GLU A 334 2.91 8.34 2.19
N GLU A 335 2.41 8.79 3.36
CA GLU A 335 1.04 8.49 3.86
C GLU A 335 -0.08 8.89 2.89
N HIS A 336 0.20 9.85 1.99
CA HIS A 336 -0.72 10.35 0.97
C HIS A 336 -0.95 9.35 -0.19
N GLU A 337 -0.18 8.26 -0.24
CA GLU A 337 -0.27 7.33 -1.36
C GLU A 337 -1.59 6.58 -1.43
N SER A 338 -2.24 6.64 -2.59
CA SER A 338 -3.52 5.99 -2.83
C SER A 338 -3.51 4.47 -2.62
N SER A 339 -2.32 3.83 -2.69
CA SER A 339 -2.15 2.39 -2.46
C SER A 339 -2.44 1.96 -1.02
N TYR A 340 -2.49 2.89 -0.08
CA TYR A 340 -2.89 2.64 1.31
C TYR A 340 -4.40 2.44 1.48
N LYS A 341 -5.21 2.85 0.50
CA LYS A 341 -6.63 2.50 0.42
C LYS A 341 -6.80 1.13 -0.25
N SER A 342 -7.59 0.24 0.36
CA SER A 342 -7.91 -1.06 -0.24
C SER A 342 -8.97 -0.91 -1.34
N GLU A 343 -8.73 -1.51 -2.51
CA GLU A 343 -9.72 -1.59 -3.59
C GLU A 343 -10.71 -2.74 -3.39
N ASN A 344 -10.34 -3.74 -2.59
CA ASN A 344 -11.16 -4.90 -2.25
C ASN A 344 -11.78 -4.75 -0.87
N SER A 345 -12.94 -5.39 -0.67
CA SER A 345 -13.59 -5.43 0.65
C SER A 345 -12.78 -6.27 1.66
N PRO A 346 -12.62 -5.76 2.90
CA PRO A 346 -12.99 -4.42 3.37
C PRO A 346 -12.16 -3.32 2.69
N ARG A 347 -12.82 -2.24 2.29
CA ARG A 347 -12.16 -1.10 1.64
C ARG A 347 -11.50 -0.18 2.68
N TYR A 348 -10.65 -0.75 3.52
CA TYR A 348 -9.99 -0.03 4.60
C TYR A 348 -8.92 0.92 4.10
N HIS A 349 -8.66 1.98 4.86
CA HIS A 349 -7.50 2.84 4.71
C HIS A 349 -6.44 2.47 5.75
N ALA A 350 -5.20 2.26 5.33
CA ALA A 350 -4.11 1.83 6.22
C ALA A 350 -3.86 2.81 7.38
N ARG A 351 -3.97 4.14 7.15
CA ARG A 351 -3.83 5.18 8.17
C ARG A 351 -4.84 4.99 9.31
N GLU A 352 -6.14 4.95 9.00
CA GLU A 352 -7.19 4.81 10.00
C GLU A 352 -7.08 3.48 10.75
N THR A 353 -6.78 2.41 9.98
CA THR A 353 -6.60 1.07 10.55
C THR A 353 -5.36 1.00 11.45
N ALA A 354 -4.27 1.67 11.08
CA ALA A 354 -3.06 1.75 11.91
C ALA A 354 -3.30 2.52 13.20
N ILE A 355 -4.02 3.65 13.14
CA ILE A 355 -4.37 4.44 14.33
C ILE A 355 -5.25 3.61 15.27
N HIS A 356 -6.26 2.92 14.74
CA HIS A 356 -7.11 2.07 15.56
C HIS A 356 -6.32 0.88 16.14
N ARG A 357 -5.48 0.21 15.34
CA ARG A 357 -4.60 -0.85 15.82
C ARG A 357 -3.66 -0.36 16.93
N ALA A 358 -3.07 0.82 16.74
CA ALA A 358 -2.18 1.42 17.74
C ALA A 358 -2.90 1.66 19.07
N LYS A 359 -4.15 2.14 19.05
CA LYS A 359 -4.98 2.30 20.25
C LYS A 359 -5.20 0.96 20.97
N LEU A 360 -5.49 -0.12 20.24
CA LEU A 360 -5.68 -1.46 20.80
C LEU A 360 -4.40 -2.04 21.44
N GLU A 361 -3.22 -1.66 20.93
CA GLU A 361 -1.94 -2.24 21.33
C GLU A 361 -1.06 -1.28 22.17
N GLY A 362 -1.53 -0.06 22.44
CA GLY A 362 -0.74 0.97 23.13
C GLY A 362 0.51 1.38 22.35
N ALA A 363 0.43 1.35 21.02
CA ALA A 363 1.51 1.75 20.11
C ALA A 363 1.40 3.21 19.69
N ARG A 364 2.44 3.74 19.06
CA ARG A 364 2.54 5.10 18.51
C ARG A 364 2.41 5.07 16.99
N VAL A 365 1.91 6.14 16.39
CA VAL A 365 1.76 6.24 14.93
C VAL A 365 2.50 7.46 14.41
N ILE A 366 3.30 7.26 13.37
CA ILE A 366 3.95 8.33 12.62
C ILE A 366 3.50 8.24 11.17
N LEU A 367 3.02 9.36 10.66
CA LEU A 367 2.63 9.56 9.28
C LEU A 367 3.66 10.45 8.62
N GLY A 368 4.41 9.94 7.66
CA GLY A 368 5.45 10.72 6.99
C GLY A 368 5.09 11.06 5.56
N SER A 369 5.25 12.31 5.17
CA SER A 369 5.04 12.77 3.81
C SER A 369 5.79 14.05 3.49
N ALA A 370 6.14 14.23 2.21
CA ALA A 370 6.57 15.53 1.68
C ALA A 370 5.36 16.37 1.22
N THR A 371 4.30 15.71 0.87
CA THR A 371 3.04 16.27 0.37
C THR A 371 1.88 15.60 1.08
N PRO A 372 1.62 15.90 2.36
CA PRO A 372 0.59 15.24 3.15
C PRO A 372 -0.77 15.18 2.42
N SER A 373 -1.58 14.19 2.76
CA SER A 373 -2.97 14.18 2.30
C SER A 373 -3.75 15.34 2.98
N MET A 374 -4.75 15.85 2.29
CA MET A 374 -5.61 16.92 2.82
C MET A 374 -6.22 16.50 4.16
N GLU A 375 -6.61 15.23 4.29
CA GLU A 375 -7.19 14.69 5.52
C GLU A 375 -6.19 14.65 6.69
N ALA A 376 -4.95 14.22 6.45
CA ALA A 376 -3.93 14.16 7.50
C ALA A 376 -3.50 15.56 7.95
N TYR A 377 -3.34 16.47 7.00
CA TYR A 377 -2.93 17.84 7.30
C TYR A 377 -4.04 18.64 8.00
N TYR A 378 -5.29 18.47 7.58
CA TYR A 378 -6.47 19.06 8.24
C TYR A 378 -6.54 18.62 9.70
N ARG A 379 -6.43 17.32 9.99
CA ARG A 379 -6.42 16.81 11.37
C ARG A 379 -5.24 17.33 12.19
N ALA A 380 -4.10 17.57 11.55
CA ALA A 380 -2.96 18.19 12.23
C ALA A 380 -3.22 19.68 12.55
N LYS A 381 -3.91 20.42 11.67
CA LYS A 381 -4.34 21.81 11.94
C LYS A 381 -5.40 21.88 13.02
N GLU A 382 -6.33 20.94 13.08
CA GLU A 382 -7.33 20.83 14.14
C GLU A 382 -6.78 20.29 15.48
N GLY A 383 -5.50 19.91 15.53
CA GLY A 383 -4.84 19.43 16.74
C GLY A 383 -5.11 17.96 17.09
N GLU A 384 -5.78 17.19 16.21
CA GLU A 384 -5.93 15.74 16.37
C GLU A 384 -4.60 15.00 16.17
N TYR A 385 -3.72 15.54 15.31
CA TYR A 385 -2.36 15.06 15.10
C TYR A 385 -1.35 16.14 15.53
N VAL A 386 -0.15 15.70 15.88
CA VAL A 386 0.98 16.61 16.10
C VAL A 386 1.71 16.85 14.79
N LEU A 387 1.80 18.11 14.37
CA LEU A 387 2.56 18.48 13.17
C LEU A 387 4.02 18.70 13.52
N VAL A 388 4.91 17.90 12.96
CA VAL A 388 6.37 18.06 13.05
C VAL A 388 6.91 18.37 11.65
N LYS A 389 7.66 19.46 11.48
CA LYS A 389 8.15 19.92 10.19
C LYS A 389 9.65 19.71 10.02
N LEU A 390 10.06 19.25 8.83
CA LEU A 390 11.44 19.22 8.36
C LEU A 390 11.54 20.08 7.08
N GLU A 391 11.79 21.36 7.26
CA GLU A 391 11.66 22.37 6.19
C GLU A 391 12.86 22.41 5.23
N ALA A 392 14.03 21.94 5.66
CA ALA A 392 15.24 21.94 4.84
C ALA A 392 15.56 20.58 4.26
N ARG A 393 16.17 20.56 3.06
CA ARG A 393 16.85 19.37 2.53
C ARG A 393 18.08 19.04 3.35
N PHE A 394 18.48 17.78 3.35
CA PHE A 394 19.74 17.35 3.94
C PHE A 394 20.91 18.15 3.31
N GLU A 395 21.88 18.59 4.15
CA GLU A 395 22.99 19.48 3.76
C GLU A 395 22.55 20.84 3.16
N GLU A 396 21.34 21.33 3.51
CA GLU A 396 20.79 22.62 3.07
C GLU A 396 20.82 22.84 1.54
N ARG A 397 20.73 21.75 0.76
CA ARG A 397 20.74 21.80 -0.69
C ARG A 397 19.54 22.59 -1.22
N PRO A 398 19.75 23.46 -2.23
CA PRO A 398 18.66 24.26 -2.79
C PRO A 398 17.60 23.38 -3.45
N LEU A 399 16.36 23.85 -3.43
CA LEU A 399 15.30 23.26 -4.21
C LEU A 399 15.57 23.48 -5.72
N PRO A 400 15.16 22.55 -6.60
CA PRO A 400 15.34 22.74 -8.03
C PRO A 400 14.56 23.95 -8.54
N ARG A 401 15.13 24.63 -9.54
CA ARG A 401 14.40 25.66 -10.29
C ARG A 401 13.25 25.01 -11.05
N VAL A 402 12.08 25.65 -11.06
CA VAL A 402 10.91 25.14 -11.79
C VAL A 402 10.43 26.18 -12.79
N SER A 403 10.20 25.74 -14.05
CA SER A 403 9.62 26.56 -15.09
C SER A 403 8.28 25.97 -15.54
N ILE A 404 7.23 26.78 -15.56
CA ILE A 404 5.93 26.39 -16.14
C ILE A 404 5.90 26.80 -17.60
N ILE A 405 5.61 25.85 -18.48
CA ILE A 405 5.53 26.04 -19.91
C ILE A 405 4.07 25.96 -20.38
N ASP A 406 3.56 27.08 -20.90
CA ASP A 406 2.23 27.13 -21.48
C ASP A 406 2.20 26.51 -22.89
N MET A 407 1.61 25.31 -22.98
CA MET A 407 1.51 24.59 -24.24
C MET A 407 0.54 25.22 -25.23
N ARG A 408 -0.31 26.17 -24.79
CA ARG A 408 -1.17 26.99 -25.70
C ARG A 408 -0.30 27.95 -26.52
N GLU A 409 0.68 28.57 -25.90
CA GLU A 409 1.65 29.45 -26.57
C GLU A 409 2.57 28.67 -27.52
N GLN A 410 2.97 27.44 -27.16
CA GLN A 410 3.72 26.54 -28.04
C GLN A 410 2.94 26.28 -29.34
N LEU A 411 1.63 26.03 -29.23
CA LEU A 411 0.77 25.79 -30.38
C LEU A 411 0.65 27.04 -31.28
N LYS A 412 0.57 28.24 -30.70
CA LYS A 412 0.56 29.52 -31.43
C LYS A 412 1.88 29.76 -32.19
N LYS A 413 3.01 29.36 -31.59
CA LYS A 413 4.34 29.38 -32.21
C LYS A 413 4.54 28.30 -33.28
N GLY A 414 3.51 27.48 -33.58
CA GLY A 414 3.54 26.40 -34.56
C GLY A 414 4.12 25.07 -34.05
N ASN A 415 4.52 24.99 -32.78
CA ASN A 415 5.01 23.75 -32.21
C ASN A 415 3.81 22.83 -31.85
N ARG A 416 3.67 21.73 -32.59
CA ARG A 416 2.61 20.71 -32.38
C ARG A 416 3.14 19.46 -31.71
N LEU A 417 4.42 19.40 -31.36
CA LEU A 417 5.07 18.27 -30.72
C LEU A 417 4.66 18.18 -29.24
N ALA A 418 4.85 16.99 -28.63
CA ALA A 418 4.64 16.79 -27.22
C ALA A 418 5.72 17.46 -26.34
N LEU A 419 6.87 17.79 -26.91
CA LEU A 419 7.96 18.49 -26.24
C LEU A 419 7.93 20.00 -26.64
N SER A 420 7.96 20.87 -25.63
CA SER A 420 8.10 22.32 -25.85
C SER A 420 9.49 22.66 -26.42
N LEU A 421 9.62 23.86 -27.01
CA LEU A 421 10.88 24.34 -27.53
C LEU A 421 11.93 24.46 -26.41
N GLU A 422 11.51 24.98 -25.26
CA GLU A 422 12.35 25.16 -24.08
C GLU A 422 12.85 23.82 -23.54
N LEU A 423 11.95 22.80 -23.42
CA LEU A 423 12.37 21.47 -22.96
C LEU A 423 13.36 20.81 -23.92
N ARG A 424 13.19 21.01 -25.24
CA ARG A 424 14.14 20.48 -26.24
C ARG A 424 15.50 21.14 -26.13
N GLU A 425 15.54 22.46 -25.87
CA GLU A 425 16.79 23.19 -25.67
C GLU A 425 17.50 22.70 -24.39
N ASP A 426 16.77 22.58 -23.25
CA ASP A 426 17.32 22.10 -22.00
C ASP A 426 17.83 20.66 -22.11
N LEU A 427 17.10 19.78 -22.82
CA LEU A 427 17.55 18.41 -23.10
C LEU A 427 18.87 18.41 -23.89
N SER A 428 18.98 19.26 -24.95
CA SER A 428 20.21 19.39 -25.70
C SER A 428 21.38 19.84 -24.83
N GLN A 429 21.15 20.79 -23.92
CA GLN A 429 22.18 21.29 -23.02
C GLN A 429 22.58 20.23 -21.97
N CYS A 430 21.60 19.51 -21.40
CA CYS A 430 21.81 18.43 -20.46
C CYS A 430 22.68 17.31 -21.06
N LEU A 431 22.33 16.86 -22.27
CA LEU A 431 23.08 15.83 -23.00
C LEU A 431 24.51 16.26 -23.34
N LYS A 432 24.71 17.50 -23.78
CA LYS A 432 26.05 18.06 -24.06
C LYS A 432 26.95 18.11 -22.82
N LYS A 433 26.38 18.28 -21.64
CA LYS A 433 27.08 18.25 -20.34
C LYS A 433 27.35 16.82 -19.82
N GLY A 434 26.86 15.79 -20.50
CA GLY A 434 26.93 14.39 -20.04
C GLY A 434 26.08 14.13 -18.78
N GLU A 435 25.04 14.91 -18.59
CA GLU A 435 24.10 14.79 -17.46
C GLU A 435 22.89 13.96 -17.87
N GLN A 436 22.12 13.52 -16.89
CA GLN A 436 20.94 12.68 -17.12
C GLN A 436 19.64 13.49 -17.03
N ALA A 437 18.65 13.08 -17.83
CA ALA A 437 17.31 13.66 -17.82
C ALA A 437 16.23 12.62 -17.54
N MET A 438 15.14 13.07 -16.89
CA MET A 438 13.94 12.26 -16.70
C MET A 438 12.75 12.93 -17.38
N LEU A 439 11.99 12.17 -18.17
CA LEU A 439 10.75 12.65 -18.79
C LEU A 439 9.56 11.90 -18.18
N PHE A 440 8.79 12.62 -17.38
CA PHE A 440 7.65 12.09 -16.66
C PHE A 440 6.35 12.33 -17.41
N LEU A 441 5.60 11.26 -17.70
CA LEU A 441 4.27 11.30 -18.26
C LEU A 441 3.27 10.71 -17.27
N ASN A 442 2.37 11.54 -16.74
CA ASN A 442 1.35 11.06 -15.82
C ASN A 442 0.20 10.41 -16.59
N ARG A 443 0.36 9.12 -16.98
CA ARG A 443 -0.69 8.35 -17.64
C ARG A 443 -1.00 7.09 -16.84
N ARG A 444 -2.04 7.12 -16.02
CA ARG A 444 -2.76 5.91 -15.58
C ARG A 444 -4.19 6.01 -16.11
N GLY A 445 -4.57 5.12 -17.04
CA GLY A 445 -5.90 4.57 -17.31
C GLY A 445 -7.16 5.47 -17.29
N TYR A 446 -7.03 6.77 -17.20
CA TYR A 446 -8.19 7.67 -17.14
C TYR A 446 -8.87 7.73 -18.49
N ALA A 447 -10.18 7.46 -18.50
CA ALA A 447 -11.06 7.77 -19.60
C ALA A 447 -10.83 9.24 -19.98
N GLY A 448 -10.68 9.49 -21.28
CA GLY A 448 -10.20 10.78 -21.73
C GLY A 448 -11.18 11.91 -21.38
N PHE A 449 -10.75 12.81 -20.50
CA PHE A 449 -11.43 14.11 -20.40
C PHE A 449 -11.25 14.87 -21.71
N VAL A 450 -12.18 15.77 -21.99
CA VAL A 450 -12.19 16.60 -23.21
C VAL A 450 -11.76 18.01 -22.88
N SER A 451 -10.66 18.45 -23.50
CA SER A 451 -10.14 19.81 -23.34
C SER A 451 -9.81 20.46 -24.69
N CYS A 452 -9.80 21.77 -24.70
CA CYS A 452 -9.38 22.57 -25.82
C CYS A 452 -7.87 22.88 -25.74
N ARG A 453 -7.09 22.46 -26.72
CA ARG A 453 -5.65 22.72 -26.77
C ARG A 453 -5.30 24.19 -27.04
N SER A 454 -6.25 24.99 -27.59
CA SER A 454 -6.02 26.38 -27.90
C SER A 454 -6.21 27.33 -26.73
N CYS A 455 -7.18 27.08 -25.85
CA CYS A 455 -7.49 27.96 -24.72
C CYS A 455 -7.44 27.26 -23.35
N GLY A 456 -7.22 25.94 -23.29
CA GLY A 456 -7.18 25.18 -22.05
C GLY A 456 -8.56 24.81 -21.49
N HIS A 457 -9.68 25.29 -22.09
CA HIS A 457 -11.01 25.00 -21.56
C HIS A 457 -11.28 23.50 -21.47
N VAL A 458 -11.75 23.06 -20.30
CA VAL A 458 -12.11 21.66 -20.00
C VAL A 458 -13.62 21.53 -19.88
N MET A 459 -14.19 20.49 -20.48
CA MET A 459 -15.62 20.18 -20.35
C MET A 459 -15.90 19.65 -18.94
N LYS A 460 -16.51 20.47 -18.08
CA LYS A 460 -16.85 20.15 -16.68
C LYS A 460 -18.34 19.93 -16.47
N CYS A 461 -18.67 19.16 -15.44
CA CYS A 461 -20.04 18.99 -14.97
C CYS A 461 -20.53 20.27 -14.29
N PRO A 462 -21.70 20.84 -14.67
CA PRO A 462 -22.22 22.07 -14.07
C PRO A 462 -22.67 21.89 -12.60
N HIS A 463 -22.84 20.65 -12.14
CA HIS A 463 -23.34 20.34 -10.79
C HIS A 463 -22.25 19.92 -9.82
N CYS A 464 -21.17 19.29 -10.33
CA CYS A 464 -20.13 18.65 -9.49
C CYS A 464 -18.75 19.28 -9.68
N ASP A 465 -18.58 20.16 -10.66
CA ASP A 465 -17.32 20.81 -11.08
C ASP A 465 -16.16 19.84 -11.40
N VAL A 466 -16.45 18.55 -11.55
CA VAL A 466 -15.48 17.55 -12.05
C VAL A 466 -15.50 17.48 -13.57
N SER A 467 -14.39 17.06 -14.19
CA SER A 467 -14.32 16.88 -15.64
C SER A 467 -15.26 15.79 -16.12
N LEU A 468 -15.85 16.01 -17.30
CA LEU A 468 -16.70 15.02 -17.96
C LEU A 468 -15.84 14.02 -18.74
N SER A 469 -16.16 12.73 -18.61
CA SER A 469 -15.49 11.65 -19.32
C SER A 469 -16.14 11.34 -20.66
N GLU A 470 -15.31 11.18 -21.72
CA GLU A 470 -15.79 10.83 -23.06
C GLU A 470 -16.09 9.34 -23.18
N HIS A 471 -17.33 9.00 -23.58
CA HIS A 471 -17.78 7.64 -23.84
C HIS A 471 -18.32 7.50 -25.26
N ASN A 472 -18.10 6.32 -25.89
CA ASN A 472 -18.70 5.89 -27.16
C ASN A 472 -18.83 7.02 -28.21
N GLY A 473 -17.68 7.67 -28.46
CA GLY A 473 -17.52 8.50 -29.64
C GLY A 473 -18.06 9.92 -29.57
N ARG A 474 -18.95 10.32 -28.67
CA ARG A 474 -19.36 11.75 -28.54
C ARG A 474 -20.17 12.06 -27.25
N LYS A 475 -20.39 11.10 -26.38
CA LYS A 475 -21.14 11.30 -25.15
C LYS A 475 -20.20 11.67 -24.02
N LEU A 476 -20.46 12.76 -23.33
CA LEU A 476 -19.72 13.19 -22.13
C LEU A 476 -20.59 12.92 -20.90
N ILE A 477 -20.04 12.22 -19.90
CA ILE A 477 -20.78 11.78 -18.71
C ILE A 477 -20.04 12.21 -17.43
N CYS A 478 -20.81 12.70 -16.47
CA CYS A 478 -20.36 12.89 -15.09
C CYS A 478 -20.57 11.62 -14.28
N HIS A 479 -19.49 11.03 -13.73
CA HIS A 479 -19.58 9.81 -12.93
C HIS A 479 -19.98 10.03 -11.45
N TYR A 480 -20.25 11.28 -11.06
CA TYR A 480 -20.82 11.62 -9.76
C TYR A 480 -22.35 11.67 -9.80
N CYS A 481 -22.89 12.56 -10.60
CA CYS A 481 -24.35 12.81 -10.64
C CYS A 481 -25.06 12.19 -11.84
N GLY A 482 -24.34 11.64 -12.84
CA GLY A 482 -24.92 11.09 -14.04
C GLY A 482 -25.30 12.14 -15.12
N TYR A 483 -24.92 13.41 -14.94
CA TYR A 483 -25.14 14.43 -15.98
C TYR A 483 -24.51 14.02 -17.30
N GLU A 484 -25.25 14.15 -18.40
CA GLU A 484 -24.81 13.78 -19.73
C GLU A 484 -24.96 14.95 -20.71
N THR A 485 -23.99 15.09 -21.60
CA THR A 485 -24.04 16.03 -22.70
C THR A 485 -23.29 15.49 -23.94
N VAL A 486 -23.45 16.13 -25.07
CA VAL A 486 -22.77 15.76 -26.32
C VAL A 486 -21.46 16.52 -26.42
N LYS A 487 -20.40 15.85 -26.86
CA LYS A 487 -19.10 16.49 -27.14
C LYS A 487 -19.27 17.49 -28.28
N PRO A 488 -18.92 18.77 -28.07
CA PRO A 488 -19.02 19.78 -29.13
C PRO A 488 -17.91 19.57 -30.17
N ASP A 489 -18.19 19.94 -31.43
CA ASP A 489 -17.21 19.89 -32.52
C ASP A 489 -16.16 21.03 -32.42
N LYS A 490 -16.55 22.13 -31.78
CA LYS A 490 -15.70 23.29 -31.54
C LYS A 490 -15.75 23.67 -30.08
N CYS A 491 -14.69 24.24 -29.59
CA CYS A 491 -14.62 24.72 -28.21
C CYS A 491 -15.73 25.77 -27.94
N PRO A 492 -16.55 25.61 -26.89
CA PRO A 492 -17.62 26.56 -26.57
C PRO A 492 -17.10 27.95 -26.15
N VAL A 493 -15.82 28.05 -25.74
CA VAL A 493 -15.20 29.30 -25.27
C VAL A 493 -14.50 30.05 -26.39
N CYS A 494 -13.66 29.36 -27.18
CA CYS A 494 -12.81 30.02 -28.19
C CYS A 494 -13.09 29.57 -29.63
N SER A 495 -14.12 28.76 -29.86
CA SER A 495 -14.53 28.23 -31.17
C SER A 495 -13.45 27.44 -31.93
N SER A 496 -12.34 27.10 -31.29
CA SER A 496 -11.26 26.30 -31.88
C SER A 496 -11.72 24.86 -32.18
N PRO A 497 -11.31 24.27 -33.32
CA PRO A 497 -11.57 22.87 -33.62
C PRO A 497 -10.68 21.88 -32.82
N TYR A 498 -9.66 22.39 -32.11
CA TYR A 498 -8.70 21.57 -31.36
C TYR A 498 -9.25 21.16 -29.99
N ILE A 499 -10.46 20.61 -29.94
CA ILE A 499 -11.10 20.07 -28.73
C ILE A 499 -11.09 18.55 -28.76
N GLY A 500 -10.53 17.92 -27.72
CA GLY A 500 -10.41 16.46 -27.67
C GLY A 500 -9.58 15.97 -26.49
N GLY A 501 -9.46 14.63 -26.37
CA GLY A 501 -8.62 14.00 -25.37
C GLY A 501 -7.13 14.00 -25.72
N PHE A 502 -6.26 13.90 -24.70
CA PHE A 502 -4.81 13.71 -24.89
C PHE A 502 -4.52 12.23 -25.22
N LYS A 503 -3.77 11.98 -26.31
CA LYS A 503 -3.55 10.62 -26.84
C LYS A 503 -2.10 10.11 -26.74
N ALA A 504 -1.12 10.95 -26.37
CA ALA A 504 0.30 10.53 -26.36
C ALA A 504 0.59 9.54 -25.22
N GLY A 505 1.34 8.47 -25.54
CA GLY A 505 1.85 7.49 -24.59
C GLY A 505 3.38 7.53 -24.47
N THR A 506 3.94 6.86 -23.47
CA THR A 506 5.40 6.77 -23.25
C THR A 506 6.16 6.30 -24.48
N GLN A 507 5.61 5.35 -25.25
CA GLN A 507 6.20 4.86 -26.49
C GLN A 507 6.28 5.95 -27.57
N GLN A 508 5.23 6.76 -27.71
CA GLN A 508 5.24 7.87 -28.68
C GLN A 508 6.21 8.97 -28.25
N ILE A 509 6.31 9.25 -26.95
CA ILE A 509 7.30 10.20 -26.43
C ILE A 509 8.71 9.68 -26.70
N GLN A 510 8.98 8.39 -26.47
CA GLN A 510 10.26 7.78 -26.81
C GLN A 510 10.63 7.98 -28.29
N GLN A 511 9.71 7.69 -29.22
CA GLN A 511 9.94 7.89 -30.66
C GLN A 511 10.24 9.34 -31.02
N VAL A 512 9.55 10.30 -30.37
CA VAL A 512 9.82 11.72 -30.57
C VAL A 512 11.22 12.09 -30.07
N VAL A 513 11.62 11.63 -28.89
CA VAL A 513 12.94 11.90 -28.30
C VAL A 513 14.06 11.29 -29.15
N GLU A 514 13.93 10.00 -29.53
CA GLU A 514 14.93 9.33 -30.39
C GLU A 514 15.10 9.98 -31.76
N LYS A 515 14.02 10.55 -32.32
CA LYS A 515 14.08 11.30 -33.56
C LYS A 515 14.77 12.66 -33.43
N GLU A 516 14.49 13.37 -32.31
CA GLU A 516 15.07 14.72 -32.08
C GLU A 516 16.50 14.62 -31.55
N PHE A 517 16.87 13.56 -30.86
CA PHE A 517 18.17 13.31 -30.22
C PHE A 517 18.70 11.91 -30.58
N PRO A 518 19.13 11.68 -31.83
CA PRO A 518 19.56 10.33 -32.28
C PRO A 518 20.75 9.77 -31.52
N GLU A 519 21.60 10.62 -30.95
CA GLU A 519 22.79 10.24 -30.17
C GLU A 519 22.46 9.86 -28.72
N ALA A 520 21.26 10.16 -28.23
CA ALA A 520 20.88 9.92 -26.85
C ALA A 520 20.44 8.46 -26.63
N ARG A 521 20.95 7.84 -25.56
CA ARG A 521 20.51 6.52 -25.12
C ARG A 521 19.26 6.67 -24.26
N VAL A 522 18.13 6.17 -24.76
CA VAL A 522 16.82 6.33 -24.13
C VAL A 522 16.35 5.03 -23.50
N LEU A 523 15.98 5.06 -22.23
CA LEU A 523 15.28 3.96 -21.55
C LEU A 523 13.83 4.34 -21.28
N ARG A 524 12.94 3.36 -21.39
CA ARG A 524 11.52 3.50 -21.07
C ARG A 524 11.16 2.61 -19.88
N MET A 525 10.42 3.18 -18.94
CA MET A 525 9.95 2.50 -17.73
C MET A 525 8.46 2.74 -17.52
N ASP A 526 7.66 1.79 -17.91
CA ASP A 526 6.21 1.76 -17.75
C ASP A 526 5.73 0.35 -17.40
N TYR A 527 4.41 0.17 -17.27
CA TYR A 527 3.83 -1.12 -16.95
C TYR A 527 4.22 -2.22 -17.95
N ASP A 528 4.30 -1.91 -19.25
CA ASP A 528 4.57 -2.90 -20.28
C ASP A 528 6.04 -3.36 -20.24
N THR A 529 6.97 -2.44 -20.00
CA THR A 529 8.42 -2.74 -19.93
C THR A 529 8.82 -3.43 -18.63
N THR A 530 7.99 -3.34 -17.58
CA THR A 530 8.30 -3.87 -16.24
C THR A 530 7.56 -5.14 -15.87
N ARG A 531 6.82 -5.77 -16.80
CA ARG A 531 6.03 -7.00 -16.54
C ARG A 531 6.88 -8.22 -16.19
N ALA A 532 8.04 -8.38 -16.79
CA ALA A 532 8.92 -9.52 -16.53
C ALA A 532 9.64 -9.37 -15.18
N LYS A 533 9.83 -10.49 -14.47
CA LYS A 533 10.53 -10.50 -13.18
C LYS A 533 11.95 -9.94 -13.33
N GLY A 534 12.31 -8.96 -12.50
CA GLY A 534 13.63 -8.33 -12.52
C GLY A 534 13.84 -7.24 -13.57
N SER A 535 12.86 -6.97 -14.50
CA SER A 535 13.00 -5.91 -15.51
C SER A 535 13.07 -4.52 -14.88
N TYR A 536 12.31 -4.31 -13.81
CA TYR A 536 12.29 -3.08 -13.06
C TYR A 536 13.68 -2.72 -12.52
N GLU A 537 14.31 -3.65 -11.81
CA GLU A 537 15.63 -3.49 -11.22
C GLU A 537 16.72 -3.33 -12.31
N LYS A 538 16.60 -4.03 -13.43
CA LYS A 538 17.52 -3.92 -14.57
C LYS A 538 17.51 -2.54 -15.18
N ILE A 539 16.33 -1.96 -15.45
CA ILE A 539 16.19 -0.60 -16.03
C ILE A 539 16.81 0.43 -15.09
N LEU A 540 16.51 0.35 -13.79
CA LEU A 540 17.04 1.30 -12.81
C LEU A 540 18.55 1.19 -12.64
N SER A 541 19.08 -0.04 -12.59
CA SER A 541 20.53 -0.27 -12.49
C SER A 541 21.25 0.23 -13.73
N ALA A 542 20.70 0.03 -14.92
CA ALA A 542 21.28 0.53 -16.17
C ALA A 542 21.31 2.07 -16.18
N PHE A 543 20.21 2.72 -15.78
CA PHE A 543 20.17 4.18 -15.68
C PHE A 543 21.15 4.72 -14.63
N SER A 544 21.20 4.10 -13.44
CA SER A 544 22.14 4.48 -12.37
C SER A 544 23.61 4.33 -12.77
N ARG A 545 23.94 3.39 -13.68
CA ARG A 545 25.31 3.17 -14.20
C ARG A 545 25.65 4.02 -15.43
N HIS A 546 24.81 5.03 -15.75
CA HIS A 546 24.98 5.85 -16.96
C HIS A 546 24.97 5.05 -18.28
N GLU A 547 24.27 3.91 -18.34
CA GLU A 547 24.06 3.17 -19.58
C GLU A 547 22.97 3.85 -20.45
N ALA A 548 22.25 4.83 -19.90
CA ALA A 548 21.29 5.67 -20.59
C ALA A 548 21.33 7.12 -20.10
N ASP A 549 20.99 8.04 -21.01
CA ASP A 549 21.03 9.48 -20.79
C ASP A 549 19.65 10.02 -20.44
N ILE A 550 18.58 9.42 -21.01
CA ILE A 550 17.20 9.86 -20.79
C ILE A 550 16.36 8.65 -20.29
N LEU A 551 15.66 8.84 -19.16
CA LEU A 551 14.66 7.91 -18.67
C LEU A 551 13.26 8.47 -18.89
N ILE A 552 12.46 7.79 -19.70
CA ILE A 552 11.05 8.15 -19.96
C ILE A 552 10.15 7.20 -19.19
N GLY A 553 9.19 7.72 -18.44
CA GLY A 553 8.28 6.82 -17.76
C GLY A 553 7.08 7.48 -17.12
N THR A 554 6.33 6.65 -16.38
CA THR A 554 5.16 7.05 -15.62
C THR A 554 5.51 7.24 -14.15
N GLN A 555 4.54 7.21 -13.23
CA GLN A 555 4.75 7.37 -11.78
C GLN A 555 5.85 6.46 -11.20
N MET A 556 6.22 5.37 -11.90
CA MET A 556 7.25 4.46 -11.45
C MET A 556 8.64 5.08 -11.38
N ILE A 557 8.95 6.08 -12.24
CA ILE A 557 10.26 6.73 -12.26
C ILE A 557 10.43 7.80 -11.19
N VAL A 558 9.33 8.34 -10.67
CA VAL A 558 9.38 9.42 -9.67
C VAL A 558 9.38 8.92 -8.23
N LYS A 559 9.24 7.60 -8.00
CA LYS A 559 9.12 7.02 -6.66
C LYS A 559 10.30 6.11 -6.30
N GLY A 560 10.79 6.23 -5.07
CA GLY A 560 11.71 5.27 -4.45
C GLY A 560 13.14 5.22 -4.96
N HIS A 561 13.57 6.16 -5.84
CA HIS A 561 14.92 6.12 -6.41
C HIS A 561 15.66 7.44 -6.21
N ASP A 562 16.96 7.34 -6.08
CA ASP A 562 17.86 8.48 -5.99
C ASP A 562 18.89 8.39 -7.14
N PHE A 563 18.84 9.37 -8.04
CA PHE A 563 19.75 9.51 -9.18
C PHE A 563 20.45 10.86 -9.07
N PRO A 564 21.68 10.90 -8.53
CA PRO A 564 22.38 12.16 -8.24
C PRO A 564 22.74 12.97 -9.50
N ASP A 565 22.84 12.32 -10.66
CA ASP A 565 23.22 12.95 -11.92
C ASP A 565 22.04 13.41 -12.79
N VAL A 566 20.80 13.22 -12.29
CA VAL A 566 19.60 13.78 -12.93
C VAL A 566 19.50 15.27 -12.59
N THR A 567 19.82 16.11 -13.56
CA THR A 567 19.75 17.57 -13.45
C THR A 567 18.51 18.15 -14.10
N LEU A 568 17.91 17.43 -15.07
CA LEU A 568 16.73 17.89 -15.80
C LEU A 568 15.53 16.92 -15.60
N VAL A 569 14.37 17.49 -15.25
CA VAL A 569 13.11 16.76 -15.21
C VAL A 569 12.06 17.46 -16.08
N GLY A 570 11.63 16.80 -17.15
CA GLY A 570 10.52 17.25 -17.99
C GLY A 570 9.22 16.58 -17.59
N ILE A 571 8.24 17.34 -17.12
CA ILE A 571 6.91 16.85 -16.78
C ILE A 571 5.98 17.12 -17.95
N LEU A 572 5.56 16.06 -18.63
CA LEU A 572 4.74 16.11 -19.82
C LEU A 572 3.27 15.98 -19.48
N ALA A 573 2.43 16.89 -19.99
CA ALA A 573 0.98 16.84 -19.82
C ALA A 573 0.51 16.75 -18.35
N ALA A 574 0.87 17.73 -17.54
CA ALA A 574 0.42 17.86 -16.15
C ALA A 574 -1.11 17.82 -16.02
N ASP A 575 -1.81 18.29 -17.05
CA ASP A 575 -3.29 18.31 -17.14
C ASP A 575 -3.95 16.94 -17.06
N LEU A 576 -3.24 15.84 -17.32
CA LEU A 576 -3.82 14.49 -17.27
C LEU A 576 -4.28 14.10 -15.88
N SER A 577 -3.57 14.50 -14.83
CA SER A 577 -4.00 14.28 -13.45
C SER A 577 -4.97 15.35 -12.99
N LEU A 578 -4.76 16.59 -13.41
CA LEU A 578 -5.56 17.72 -13.01
C LEU A 578 -7.03 17.57 -13.44
N ASN A 579 -7.24 17.03 -14.62
CA ASN A 579 -8.56 16.88 -15.21
C ASN A 579 -9.10 15.45 -15.10
N ALA A 580 -8.71 14.69 -14.06
CA ALA A 580 -9.36 13.44 -13.72
C ALA A 580 -10.79 13.71 -13.21
N ASP A 581 -11.66 12.70 -13.37
CA ASP A 581 -13.05 12.73 -12.90
C ASP A 581 -13.16 12.44 -11.38
N ASP A 582 -12.34 13.09 -10.57
CA ASP A 582 -12.24 12.88 -9.13
C ASP A 582 -11.99 14.24 -8.44
N TYR A 583 -12.69 14.51 -7.35
CA TYR A 583 -12.53 15.73 -6.56
C TYR A 583 -11.12 15.91 -6.00
N ARG A 584 -10.34 14.83 -5.88
CA ARG A 584 -8.93 14.83 -5.45
C ARG A 584 -7.94 15.12 -6.59
N SER A 585 -8.42 15.49 -7.77
CA SER A 585 -7.54 15.69 -8.94
C SER A 585 -6.50 16.77 -8.72
N GLY A 586 -6.89 17.89 -8.09
CA GLY A 586 -6.00 18.99 -7.71
C GLY A 586 -4.90 18.53 -6.75
N GLU A 587 -5.28 17.86 -5.67
CA GLU A 587 -4.38 17.31 -4.67
C GLU A 587 -3.40 16.30 -5.28
N ARG A 588 -3.89 15.34 -6.05
CA ARG A 588 -3.03 14.35 -6.71
C ARG A 588 -2.06 14.97 -7.70
N THR A 589 -2.49 16.03 -8.40
CA THR A 589 -1.63 16.75 -9.33
C THR A 589 -0.51 17.44 -8.58
N PHE A 590 -0.82 18.19 -7.54
CA PHE A 590 0.19 18.83 -6.68
C PHE A 590 1.21 17.80 -6.17
N GLN A 591 0.74 16.69 -5.59
CA GLN A 591 1.59 15.63 -5.05
C GLN A 591 2.54 15.04 -6.10
N LEU A 592 2.01 14.71 -7.28
CA LEU A 592 2.78 14.13 -8.38
C LEU A 592 3.82 15.11 -8.97
N LEU A 593 3.42 16.37 -9.14
CA LEU A 593 4.31 17.41 -9.67
C LEU A 593 5.45 17.68 -8.68
N THR A 594 5.14 17.85 -7.40
CA THR A 594 6.14 18.08 -6.35
C THR A 594 7.11 16.90 -6.20
N GLN A 595 6.61 15.66 -6.28
CA GLN A 595 7.46 14.47 -6.27
C GLN A 595 8.39 14.41 -7.50
N ALA A 596 7.85 14.72 -8.69
CA ALA A 596 8.62 14.70 -9.94
C ALA A 596 9.69 15.81 -9.94
N VAL A 597 9.31 17.04 -9.59
CA VAL A 597 10.21 18.17 -9.41
C VAL A 597 11.34 17.82 -8.43
N GLY A 598 10.97 17.20 -7.30
CA GLY A 598 11.93 16.78 -6.27
C GLY A 598 12.98 15.76 -6.71
N ARG A 599 12.90 15.22 -7.96
CA ARG A 599 13.93 14.32 -8.52
C ARG A 599 15.10 15.09 -9.14
N ALA A 600 14.89 16.31 -9.59
CA ALA A 600 15.95 17.13 -10.15
C ALA A 600 16.93 17.61 -9.06
N GLY A 601 18.24 17.55 -9.36
CA GLY A 601 19.27 18.15 -8.51
C GLY A 601 19.44 17.50 -7.15
N ARG A 602 19.34 16.19 -7.03
CA ARG A 602 19.62 15.46 -5.79
C ARG A 602 21.10 15.30 -5.50
N GLY A 603 21.93 15.44 -6.51
CA GLY A 603 23.38 15.46 -6.38
C GLY A 603 23.92 16.83 -5.97
N ARG A 604 25.15 17.12 -6.39
CA ARG A 604 25.83 18.41 -6.14
C ARG A 604 25.49 19.48 -7.16
N LYS A 605 24.86 19.09 -8.27
CA LYS A 605 24.51 20.00 -9.38
C LYS A 605 23.12 20.57 -9.17
N GLU A 606 22.90 21.80 -9.61
CA GLU A 606 21.57 22.40 -9.58
C GLU A 606 20.60 21.65 -10.50
N GLY A 607 19.36 21.45 -10.02
CA GLY A 607 18.31 20.79 -10.76
C GLY A 607 17.37 21.79 -11.42
N HIS A 608 16.91 21.47 -12.63
CA HIS A 608 15.86 22.19 -13.32
C HIS A 608 14.68 21.27 -13.66
N ALA A 609 13.47 21.72 -13.39
CA ALA A 609 12.25 21.00 -13.76
C ALA A 609 11.37 21.88 -14.65
N LEU A 610 10.83 21.31 -15.73
CA LEU A 610 9.87 21.98 -16.60
C LEU A 610 8.52 21.29 -16.52
N ILE A 611 7.47 22.05 -16.22
CA ILE A 611 6.08 21.57 -16.16
C ILE A 611 5.36 22.05 -17.42
N GLN A 612 5.06 21.15 -18.35
CA GLN A 612 4.28 21.43 -19.56
C GLN A 612 2.78 21.25 -19.29
N THR A 613 2.00 22.29 -19.52
CA THR A 613 0.56 22.32 -19.19
C THR A 613 -0.24 23.21 -20.15
N TYR A 614 -1.53 22.92 -20.28
CA TYR A 614 -2.53 23.80 -20.93
C TYR A 614 -3.28 24.68 -19.93
N SER A 615 -3.02 24.51 -18.63
CA SER A 615 -3.67 25.22 -17.52
C SER A 615 -2.63 25.84 -16.57
N PRO A 616 -1.71 26.72 -17.07
CA PRO A 616 -0.59 27.24 -16.29
C PRO A 616 -1.02 28.01 -15.04
N ASP A 617 -2.21 28.60 -15.06
CA ASP A 617 -2.72 29.47 -13.98
C ASP A 617 -3.42 28.67 -12.86
N HIS A 618 -3.52 27.34 -12.98
CA HIS A 618 -4.17 26.51 -11.96
C HIS A 618 -3.35 26.46 -10.68
N TYR A 619 -3.98 26.68 -9.52
CA TYR A 619 -3.31 26.73 -8.21
C TYR A 619 -2.43 25.51 -7.93
N SER A 620 -2.89 24.29 -8.22
CA SER A 620 -2.09 23.07 -8.00
C SER A 620 -0.77 23.04 -8.80
N ILE A 621 -0.74 23.68 -9.98
CA ILE A 621 0.46 23.79 -10.82
C ILE A 621 1.37 24.88 -10.29
N GLN A 622 0.81 26.06 -9.99
CA GLN A 622 1.54 27.22 -9.48
C GLN A 622 2.21 26.91 -8.15
N THR A 623 1.47 26.31 -7.21
CA THR A 623 1.99 25.97 -5.87
C THR A 623 2.99 24.82 -5.92
N ALA A 624 2.80 23.82 -6.83
CA ALA A 624 3.78 22.76 -7.05
C ALA A 624 5.10 23.32 -7.65
N ALA A 625 5.03 24.33 -8.53
CA ALA A 625 6.21 24.99 -9.05
C ALA A 625 6.97 25.77 -7.98
N LYS A 626 6.28 26.40 -7.04
CA LYS A 626 6.86 27.04 -5.86
C LYS A 626 7.30 26.02 -4.80
N GLN A 627 6.83 24.78 -4.89
CA GLN A 627 6.97 23.73 -3.87
C GLN A 627 6.38 24.15 -2.50
N ASP A 628 5.33 24.97 -2.55
CA ASP A 628 4.64 25.52 -1.39
C ASP A 628 3.38 24.70 -1.06
N TYR A 629 3.49 23.82 -0.07
CA TYR A 629 2.38 22.98 0.36
C TYR A 629 1.34 23.79 1.15
N GLU A 630 1.75 24.81 1.91
CA GLU A 630 0.82 25.60 2.74
C GLU A 630 -0.12 26.44 1.86
N GLU A 631 0.43 27.12 0.83
CA GLU A 631 -0.37 27.84 -0.15
C GLU A 631 -1.33 26.87 -0.90
N PHE A 632 -0.82 25.71 -1.29
CA PHE A 632 -1.66 24.67 -1.92
C PHE A 632 -2.83 24.26 -1.00
N TYR A 633 -2.54 23.97 0.27
CA TYR A 633 -3.53 23.54 1.24
C TYR A 633 -4.66 24.56 1.41
N GLN A 634 -4.33 25.85 1.49
CA GLN A 634 -5.31 26.92 1.64
C GLN A 634 -6.27 26.99 0.45
N GLU A 635 -5.75 26.96 -0.77
CA GLU A 635 -6.54 27.01 -2.00
C GLU A 635 -7.43 25.76 -2.14
N GLU A 636 -6.86 24.56 -1.98
CA GLU A 636 -7.58 23.30 -2.06
C GLU A 636 -8.66 23.21 -0.97
N MET A 637 -8.36 23.64 0.26
CA MET A 637 -9.31 23.59 1.36
C MET A 637 -10.51 24.52 1.14
N GLY A 638 -10.27 25.70 0.54
CA GLY A 638 -11.34 26.59 0.11
C GLY A 638 -12.32 25.91 -0.86
N TYR A 639 -11.78 25.16 -1.84
CA TYR A 639 -12.61 24.38 -2.76
C TYR A 639 -13.36 23.24 -2.05
N ARG A 640 -12.70 22.50 -1.12
CA ARG A 640 -13.32 21.40 -0.38
C ARG A 640 -14.47 21.87 0.50
N LEU A 641 -14.30 23.01 1.18
CA LEU A 641 -15.35 23.66 1.99
C LEU A 641 -16.55 24.08 1.14
N LEU A 642 -16.31 24.71 -0.01
CA LEU A 642 -17.38 25.17 -0.89
C LEU A 642 -18.25 24.02 -1.45
N MET A 643 -17.60 22.87 -1.71
CA MET A 643 -18.24 21.74 -2.38
C MET A 643 -18.60 20.59 -1.43
N ASP A 644 -18.46 20.75 -0.12
CA ASP A 644 -18.65 19.70 0.88
C ASP A 644 -17.88 18.41 0.56
N TYR A 645 -16.62 18.55 0.18
CA TYR A 645 -15.73 17.41 -0.05
C TYR A 645 -14.84 17.12 1.17
N PRO A 646 -14.45 15.85 1.39
CA PRO A 646 -13.49 15.52 2.44
C PRO A 646 -12.18 16.34 2.31
N PRO A 647 -11.61 16.84 3.42
CA PRO A 647 -11.97 16.57 4.81
C PRO A 647 -13.03 17.51 5.43
N ALA A 648 -13.54 18.50 4.69
CA ALA A 648 -14.58 19.42 5.18
C ALA A 648 -15.89 18.70 5.53
N ALA A 649 -16.22 17.65 4.78
CA ALA A 649 -17.30 16.72 5.09
C ALA A 649 -16.81 15.27 4.90
N HIS A 650 -17.63 14.30 5.30
CA HIS A 650 -17.38 12.88 5.03
C HIS A 650 -18.20 12.41 3.84
N MET A 651 -17.64 11.47 3.09
CA MET A 651 -18.34 10.91 1.93
C MET A 651 -18.34 9.39 1.97
N MET A 652 -19.48 8.79 1.72
CA MET A 652 -19.66 7.36 1.54
C MET A 652 -20.15 7.08 0.12
N ALA A 653 -19.42 6.23 -0.61
CA ALA A 653 -19.86 5.70 -1.89
C ALA A 653 -20.52 4.33 -1.69
N VAL A 654 -21.73 4.16 -2.19
CA VAL A 654 -22.43 2.88 -2.30
C VAL A 654 -22.21 2.36 -3.72
N LEU A 655 -21.42 1.31 -3.85
CA LEU A 655 -20.98 0.75 -5.13
C LEU A 655 -21.80 -0.50 -5.45
N GLY A 656 -22.63 -0.42 -6.49
CA GLY A 656 -23.42 -1.54 -6.98
C GLY A 656 -22.78 -2.19 -8.21
N SER A 657 -22.84 -3.53 -8.29
CA SER A 657 -22.41 -4.28 -9.48
C SER A 657 -23.30 -5.49 -9.74
N SER A 658 -23.61 -5.75 -11.03
CA SER A 658 -24.42 -6.90 -11.50
C SER A 658 -24.15 -7.18 -12.97
N GLU A 659 -24.37 -8.44 -13.39
CA GLU A 659 -24.41 -8.81 -14.81
C GLU A 659 -25.69 -8.31 -15.51
N ASP A 660 -26.76 -8.05 -14.74
CA ASP A 660 -28.03 -7.49 -15.23
C ASP A 660 -28.08 -5.97 -14.97
N GLU A 661 -27.99 -5.19 -16.05
CA GLU A 661 -27.95 -3.73 -15.98
C GLU A 661 -29.27 -3.14 -15.44
N LYS A 662 -30.43 -3.67 -15.88
CA LYS A 662 -31.75 -3.16 -15.45
C LYS A 662 -32.00 -3.44 -13.97
N LEU A 663 -31.62 -4.65 -13.53
CA LEU A 663 -31.74 -5.04 -12.13
C LEU A 663 -30.84 -4.14 -11.27
N LEU A 664 -29.60 -3.87 -11.69
CA LEU A 664 -28.68 -2.98 -11.00
C LEU A 664 -29.23 -1.56 -10.91
N GLU A 665 -29.76 -1.02 -12.01
CA GLU A 665 -30.36 0.32 -12.05
C GLU A 665 -31.52 0.44 -11.07
N THR A 666 -32.43 -0.54 -11.10
CA THR A 666 -33.57 -0.62 -10.19
C THR A 666 -33.13 -0.71 -8.74
N ALA A 667 -32.17 -1.60 -8.42
CA ALA A 667 -31.66 -1.77 -7.06
C ALA A 667 -31.01 -0.48 -6.52
N MET A 668 -30.14 0.15 -7.30
CA MET A 668 -29.48 1.40 -6.90
C MET A 668 -30.46 2.57 -6.74
N HIS A 669 -31.49 2.64 -7.57
CA HIS A 669 -32.56 3.63 -7.43
C HIS A 669 -33.33 3.45 -6.11
N TYR A 670 -33.69 2.20 -5.76
CA TYR A 670 -34.36 1.91 -4.48
C TYR A 670 -33.48 2.21 -3.27
N LEU A 671 -32.16 1.98 -3.34
CA LEU A 671 -31.26 2.40 -2.27
C LEU A 671 -31.24 3.91 -2.08
N GLY A 672 -31.23 4.69 -3.17
CA GLY A 672 -31.32 6.15 -3.10
C GLY A 672 -32.65 6.62 -2.45
N LEU A 673 -33.79 6.04 -2.85
CA LEU A 673 -35.10 6.34 -2.25
C LEU A 673 -35.17 5.95 -0.76
N PHE A 674 -34.61 4.78 -0.42
CA PHE A 674 -34.59 4.30 0.97
C PHE A 674 -33.72 5.19 1.85
N THR A 675 -32.58 5.66 1.35
CA THR A 675 -31.73 6.62 2.08
C THR A 675 -32.52 7.88 2.47
N GLY A 676 -33.30 8.46 1.55
CA GLY A 676 -34.15 9.61 1.84
C GLY A 676 -35.25 9.33 2.86
N LYS A 677 -35.66 8.05 3.04
CA LYS A 677 -36.64 7.66 4.07
C LYS A 677 -36.01 7.42 5.44
N ILE A 678 -34.76 6.92 5.48
CA ILE A 678 -34.04 6.67 6.75
C ILE A 678 -33.69 7.99 7.43
N TYR A 679 -33.33 8.98 6.64
CA TYR A 679 -32.88 10.28 7.14
C TYR A 679 -33.55 11.41 6.40
N ALA A 680 -34.39 12.18 7.14
CA ALA A 680 -35.16 13.29 6.61
C ALA A 680 -34.48 14.67 6.79
N GLY A 681 -33.24 14.70 7.31
CA GLY A 681 -32.43 15.92 7.46
C GLY A 681 -32.05 16.51 6.10
N LYS A 682 -31.94 17.83 6.01
CA LYS A 682 -31.56 18.52 4.76
C LYS A 682 -30.03 18.55 4.55
N ASP A 683 -29.28 18.17 5.53
CA ASP A 683 -27.82 18.18 5.62
C ASP A 683 -27.17 16.89 5.04
N LEU A 684 -27.97 15.86 4.71
CA LEU A 684 -27.49 14.70 3.97
C LEU A 684 -27.63 14.93 2.46
N HIS A 685 -26.50 15.04 1.77
CA HIS A 685 -26.48 15.16 0.31
C HIS A 685 -26.40 13.79 -0.33
N VAL A 686 -27.42 13.39 -1.07
CA VAL A 686 -27.51 12.14 -1.84
C VAL A 686 -27.30 12.44 -3.32
N ILE A 687 -26.23 11.93 -3.92
CA ILE A 687 -25.81 12.25 -5.30
C ILE A 687 -25.77 10.97 -6.13
N GLY A 688 -26.50 10.93 -7.22
CA GLY A 688 -26.69 9.75 -8.09
C GLY A 688 -28.04 9.06 -7.86
N PRO A 689 -28.21 7.74 -8.21
CA PRO A 689 -27.18 6.83 -8.73
C PRO A 689 -26.72 7.16 -10.15
N ALA A 690 -25.41 7.01 -10.38
CA ALA A 690 -24.76 7.27 -11.66
C ALA A 690 -23.94 6.07 -12.13
N PRO A 691 -23.61 5.93 -13.45
CA PRO A 691 -22.62 4.98 -13.90
C PRO A 691 -21.27 5.25 -13.25
N ALA A 692 -20.56 4.21 -12.78
CA ALA A 692 -19.19 4.37 -12.27
C ALA A 692 -18.23 4.80 -13.39
N SER A 693 -17.04 5.37 -13.06
CA SER A 693 -16.01 5.79 -14.03
C SER A 693 -15.67 4.70 -15.04
N VAL A 694 -15.69 3.43 -14.62
CA VAL A 694 -15.68 2.26 -15.49
C VAL A 694 -17.02 1.55 -15.34
N GLY A 695 -17.99 1.92 -16.15
CA GLY A 695 -19.38 1.46 -16.03
C GLY A 695 -19.62 -0.02 -16.32
N LYS A 696 -18.67 -0.71 -17.02
CA LYS A 696 -18.75 -2.14 -17.30
C LYS A 696 -17.37 -2.77 -17.38
N VAL A 697 -17.16 -3.90 -16.68
CA VAL A 697 -15.92 -4.70 -16.71
C VAL A 697 -16.28 -6.18 -16.77
N LYS A 698 -15.77 -6.91 -17.77
CA LYS A 698 -16.03 -8.36 -17.95
C LYS A 698 -17.52 -8.71 -17.84
N ASP A 699 -18.35 -7.96 -18.55
CA ASP A 699 -19.81 -8.06 -18.59
C ASP A 699 -20.54 -7.76 -17.27
N VAL A 700 -19.85 -7.26 -16.26
CA VAL A 700 -20.44 -6.77 -15.02
C VAL A 700 -20.60 -5.26 -15.09
N TYR A 701 -21.85 -4.78 -15.00
CA TYR A 701 -22.21 -3.36 -14.93
C TYR A 701 -21.95 -2.81 -13.54
N ARG A 702 -21.62 -1.51 -13.44
CA ARG A 702 -21.28 -0.81 -12.20
C ARG A 702 -22.00 0.52 -12.10
N ARG A 703 -22.59 0.79 -10.94
CA ARG A 703 -23.21 2.09 -10.58
C ARG A 703 -22.75 2.53 -9.20
N VAL A 704 -22.83 3.81 -8.95
CA VAL A 704 -22.42 4.42 -7.68
C VAL A 704 -23.46 5.42 -7.21
N LEU A 705 -23.67 5.45 -5.89
CA LEU A 705 -24.47 6.45 -5.17
C LEU A 705 -23.58 7.05 -4.10
N TYR A 706 -23.46 8.37 -4.04
CA TYR A 706 -22.67 9.07 -3.04
C TYR A 706 -23.57 9.70 -1.98
N LEU A 707 -23.14 9.57 -0.71
CA LEU A 707 -23.74 10.25 0.43
C LEU A 707 -22.68 11.11 1.08
N LYS A 708 -23.00 12.40 1.33
CA LYS A 708 -22.10 13.34 2.01
C LYS A 708 -22.78 13.88 3.25
N HIS A 709 -22.03 13.98 4.34
CA HIS A 709 -22.46 14.56 5.62
C HIS A 709 -21.26 14.95 6.47
N GLU A 710 -21.38 15.97 7.31
CA GLU A 710 -20.34 16.40 8.24
C GLU A 710 -20.02 15.34 9.32
N ASN A 711 -21.03 14.58 9.74
CA ASN A 711 -20.88 13.57 10.78
C ASN A 711 -20.64 12.18 10.20
N TYR A 712 -19.44 11.63 10.45
CA TYR A 712 -19.02 10.28 10.03
C TYR A 712 -19.91 9.19 10.61
N ASP A 713 -20.21 9.25 11.92
CA ASP A 713 -20.99 8.20 12.60
C ASP A 713 -22.42 8.10 12.05
N LEU A 714 -22.96 9.21 11.55
CA LEU A 714 -24.27 9.19 10.86
C LEU A 714 -24.17 8.36 9.57
N LEU A 715 -23.13 8.57 8.77
CA LEU A 715 -22.93 7.77 7.55
C LEU A 715 -22.76 6.29 7.86
N VAL A 716 -22.06 5.94 8.95
CA VAL A 716 -21.94 4.54 9.42
C VAL A 716 -23.31 3.98 9.79
N ARG A 717 -24.13 4.72 10.56
CA ARG A 717 -25.51 4.29 10.91
C ARG A 717 -26.40 4.14 9.67
N ILE A 718 -26.26 5.02 8.70
CA ILE A 718 -27.02 4.91 7.43
C ILE A 718 -26.56 3.65 6.69
N LYS A 719 -25.26 3.37 6.64
CA LYS A 719 -24.71 2.14 6.07
C LYS A 719 -25.32 0.90 6.72
N ASP A 720 -25.38 0.83 8.06
CA ASP A 720 -25.96 -0.32 8.79
C ASP A 720 -27.42 -0.54 8.38
N ARG A 721 -28.20 0.54 8.27
CA ARG A 721 -29.60 0.47 7.83
C ARG A 721 -29.74 0.02 6.37
N LEU A 722 -28.81 0.45 5.50
CA LEU A 722 -28.78 0.00 4.10
C LEU A 722 -28.40 -1.50 4.02
N GLU A 723 -27.47 -1.97 4.83
CA GLU A 723 -27.11 -3.40 4.92
C GLU A 723 -28.32 -4.24 5.35
N GLU A 724 -29.02 -3.85 6.42
CA GLU A 724 -30.27 -4.51 6.85
C GLU A 724 -31.32 -4.54 5.71
N TYR A 725 -31.51 -3.43 5.02
CA TYR A 725 -32.45 -3.34 3.90
C TYR A 725 -32.08 -4.29 2.75
N ILE A 726 -30.79 -4.38 2.41
CA ILE A 726 -30.27 -5.27 1.37
C ILE A 726 -30.49 -6.74 1.76
N GLU A 727 -30.25 -7.11 3.01
CA GLU A 727 -30.40 -8.48 3.49
C GLU A 727 -31.84 -9.00 3.44
N ILE A 728 -32.80 -8.18 3.84
CA ILE A 728 -34.22 -8.59 3.90
C ILE A 728 -34.90 -8.60 2.52
N ASN A 729 -34.36 -7.88 1.52
CA ASN A 729 -34.96 -7.75 0.21
C ASN A 729 -34.36 -8.70 -0.82
N SER A 730 -35.15 -9.62 -1.33
CA SER A 730 -34.71 -10.63 -2.32
C SER A 730 -34.25 -10.03 -3.67
N GLY A 731 -34.63 -8.79 -3.99
CA GLY A 731 -34.23 -8.06 -5.19
C GLY A 731 -32.72 -7.80 -5.29
N PHE A 732 -32.00 -7.84 -4.16
CA PHE A 732 -30.55 -7.62 -4.13
C PHE A 732 -29.71 -8.91 -4.27
N ARG A 733 -30.32 -10.11 -4.35
CA ARG A 733 -29.57 -11.37 -4.37
C ARG A 733 -28.56 -11.52 -5.52
N LYS A 734 -28.78 -10.84 -6.65
CA LYS A 734 -27.90 -10.82 -7.81
C LYS A 734 -27.17 -9.49 -8.01
N VAL A 735 -27.25 -8.63 -7.01
CA VAL A 735 -26.54 -7.33 -7.01
C VAL A 735 -25.53 -7.33 -5.87
N ASN A 736 -24.27 -7.15 -6.21
CA ASN A 736 -23.23 -7.00 -5.20
C ASN A 736 -23.13 -5.53 -4.81
N ILE A 737 -23.34 -5.22 -3.53
CA ILE A 737 -23.22 -3.88 -2.97
C ILE A 737 -22.00 -3.81 -2.06
N GLN A 738 -21.21 -2.76 -2.21
CA GLN A 738 -20.05 -2.46 -1.38
C GLN A 738 -20.11 -1.00 -0.92
N PHE A 739 -19.61 -0.74 0.27
CA PHE A 739 -19.50 0.60 0.84
C PHE A 739 -18.04 1.05 0.84
N ASP A 740 -17.83 2.33 0.52
CA ASP A 740 -16.50 2.92 0.45
C ASP A 740 -16.52 4.31 1.08
N PHE A 741 -15.84 4.47 2.22
CA PHE A 741 -15.73 5.73 2.94
C PHE A 741 -14.47 6.49 2.51
N SER A 742 -14.61 7.79 2.34
CA SER A 742 -13.52 8.71 1.97
C SER A 742 -13.12 9.57 3.14
#